data_fe780f970a2d3aa390da24e36cccee17
#
_entry.id   fe780f970a2d3aa390da24e36cccee17
#
_cell.length_a   1.000
_cell.length_b   1.000
_cell.length_c   1.000
_cell.angle_alpha   90.00
_cell.angle_beta   90.00
_cell.angle_gamma   90.00
#
_symmetry.space_group_name_H-M   'P 1'
#
loop_
_entity.id
_entity.type
_entity.pdbx_description
1 polymer ?
#
loop_
_entity_poly.entity_id
_entity_poly.type
_entity_poly.pdbx_seq_one_letter_code
_entity_poly.pdbx_strand_id
1 'polypeptide(L)'
;MLLRIAGIMSLLLSLLYLPVSAQTGDKLEIVGCVFENMGKTPLQGTLVRLIDEKGVVIDSMKTRGGIQTGNVIKYKSEFRFSVPRAEGTSYTIEADSPGYDPGYMNVKVSDLGRREKVRELPTIYLIRARQLKEVTVTASRVKFYHKLDTLVYDASAFQLAEGSMLDALVSQLPGVELKDNGQIFVNGRFVESLLLNGRDFFGKDNKLMMDNLGAYAVKDISVYERDGKQSEFYGRDMSDKDFVMDVRLKKEYQHGWMVNLEGGGGTKERYMGRAFGVYFTPYSQVAFFGGINNVNDDRKPGQNSTWTPESAPKGDQKMSQAGIDYNVSFNQSKTQLQGNATFAQVTDYSTVSTERTNLLPSGNTYDYQYSRARRRTTQFRQSNELNTQGKYVWTNLKERVNYTKYKNSSSYSAATFDEEKQAMNREIIDNIYSAAYVDQRDGLMNRSLQNNIQDGHQLNAFLEYNNSFKFKKNSDGLNYGFSGQYNEEKSNLFKDYTINYGNESTPAYKQNEYYNQPNKSYTLNAHVGYIYRLNEDYYIQPEYFFTHQTSDKDSQRYLLDRLEEEGVFGSLPADYPSVFDPDNSFTSRYRDNTHQLSLRMSHWTKRFSFTVTPRVYVFDQSLNYRRGSKDYHVSRNTASFALASWTEMYYNFAFKDDPFMGKTSTQNFKLSYLITPRTPDLAYLVPIRDAIDPLNIYEGVESLDNELFHEIELTWSMKPRNAFNNALILGYHITENMLTRGYSYDTNTGVRTIRSYNTNGNWKRFINNTLSWQFGSKKQFTLSSISRAEQSHMSDMIGIDVEKPAKSTVKNWFLTENLKLDWQLGKQKLGLRTDVIWRDTRSTREDFTPFQATTLNYGVTGVFKLPANFGISTDLTCYTRRGYSDNAFNTTDVVWNARLSYTAFKGSWVFMLDGFDIFNQLSNVTYGVNAQARTVTYTNVLPRYAMFHVQYKFNIQPKKR
;
A
#
# COMPACT_ATOMS: atom_id res chain seq x y z
N MET A 1 -32.97 6.49 14.43
CA MET A 1 -31.57 6.84 14.19
C MET A 1 -31.44 8.22 13.54
N LEU A 2 -32.20 8.51 12.50
CA LEU A 2 -32.24 9.83 11.82
C LEU A 2 -32.54 11.05 12.74
N LEU A 3 -33.38 10.91 13.73
CA LEU A 3 -33.70 11.99 14.69
C LEU A 3 -32.58 12.33 15.70
N ARG A 4 -31.64 11.39 15.95
CA ARG A 4 -30.45 11.64 16.81
C ARG A 4 -29.32 12.31 16.04
N ILE A 5 -29.23 12.05 14.73
CA ILE A 5 -28.26 12.69 13.83
C ILE A 5 -28.65 14.15 13.55
N ALA A 6 -29.94 14.43 13.42
CA ALA A 6 -30.46 15.79 13.25
C ALA A 6 -30.20 16.67 14.49
N GLY A 7 -30.17 16.09 15.69
CA GLY A 7 -29.84 16.80 16.92
C GLY A 7 -28.37 17.22 17.01
N ILE A 8 -27.46 16.38 16.50
CA ILE A 8 -26.02 16.67 16.46
C ILE A 8 -25.73 17.73 15.37
N MET A 9 -26.41 17.67 14.23
CA MET A 9 -26.30 18.69 13.19
C MET A 9 -26.84 20.06 13.63
N SER A 10 -27.92 20.09 14.45
CA SER A 10 -28.45 21.33 15.00
C SER A 10 -27.46 21.98 15.99
N LEU A 11 -26.72 21.18 16.76
CA LEU A 11 -25.67 21.66 17.66
C LEU A 11 -24.44 22.19 16.92
N LEU A 12 -24.09 21.60 15.77
CA LEU A 12 -23.00 22.06 14.92
C LEU A 12 -23.31 23.36 14.17
N LEU A 13 -24.58 23.58 13.80
CA LEU A 13 -25.02 24.81 13.14
C LEU A 13 -25.11 26.00 14.10
N SER A 14 -25.32 25.79 15.40
CA SER A 14 -25.35 26.85 16.41
C SER A 14 -23.97 27.43 16.75
N LEU A 15 -22.88 26.77 16.40
CA LEU A 15 -21.49 27.24 16.55
C LEU A 15 -21.03 28.22 15.43
N LEU A 16 -21.87 28.45 14.42
CA LEU A 16 -21.53 29.31 13.26
C LEU A 16 -21.84 30.79 13.46
N TYR A 17 -22.37 31.22 14.63
CA TYR A 17 -22.68 32.63 14.92
C TYR A 17 -21.71 33.20 15.93
N LEU A 18 -20.56 33.75 15.47
CA LEU A 18 -19.76 34.71 16.22
C LEU A 18 -19.40 35.91 15.32
N PRO A 19 -19.58 37.14 15.81
CA PRO A 19 -19.41 38.33 14.98
C PRO A 19 -17.96 38.68 14.73
N VAL A 20 -17.66 39.03 13.48
CA VAL A 20 -16.37 39.50 13.01
C VAL A 20 -16.24 41.02 13.25
N SER A 21 -15.23 41.46 13.97
CA SER A 21 -14.77 42.82 13.91
C SER A 21 -13.27 42.92 13.64
N ALA A 22 -12.92 43.64 12.61
CA ALA A 22 -11.54 43.88 12.17
C ALA A 22 -10.87 45.01 12.94
N GLN A 23 -9.60 44.86 13.27
CA GLN A 23 -8.75 45.99 13.66
C GLN A 23 -7.31 45.83 13.14
N THR A 24 -6.83 46.85 12.46
CA THR A 24 -5.53 46.98 11.85
C THR A 24 -4.46 47.36 12.88
N GLY A 25 -3.39 46.58 12.97
CA GLY A 25 -2.14 46.92 13.63
C GLY A 25 -0.99 46.52 12.71
N ASP A 26 -0.21 47.50 12.24
CA ASP A 26 0.75 47.31 11.15
C ASP A 26 2.03 46.56 11.50
N LYS A 27 2.31 46.23 12.78
CA LYS A 27 3.57 45.58 13.20
C LYS A 27 3.35 44.49 14.25
N LEU A 28 4.14 43.43 14.10
CA LEU A 28 4.26 42.29 15.05
C LEU A 28 5.66 42.33 15.66
N GLU A 29 5.76 42.27 16.99
CA GLU A 29 7.04 42.11 17.67
C GLU A 29 7.31 40.62 17.88
N ILE A 30 8.45 40.13 17.39
CA ILE A 30 8.95 38.77 17.61
C ILE A 30 9.99 38.84 18.73
N VAL A 31 9.74 38.12 19.82
CA VAL A 31 10.58 38.12 21.03
C VAL A 31 11.07 36.72 21.30
N GLY A 32 12.35 36.56 21.62
CA GLY A 32 12.95 35.28 21.96
C GLY A 32 14.16 35.44 22.87
N CYS A 33 14.69 34.32 23.35
CA CYS A 33 15.84 34.24 24.26
C CYS A 33 16.89 33.28 23.72
N VAL A 34 18.16 33.51 24.07
CA VAL A 34 19.30 32.66 23.71
C VAL A 34 19.97 32.11 24.98
N PHE A 35 20.09 30.81 25.05
CA PHE A 35 20.68 30.11 26.20
C PHE A 35 21.74 29.09 25.75
N GLU A 36 22.68 28.81 26.65
CA GLU A 36 23.57 27.64 26.46
C GLU A 36 22.78 26.32 26.62
N ASN A 37 23.09 25.35 25.78
CA ASN A 37 22.31 24.11 25.74
C ASN A 37 22.51 23.19 26.97
N MET A 38 23.72 23.07 27.51
CA MET A 38 24.02 22.16 28.66
C MET A 38 23.69 22.80 30.02
N GLY A 39 24.19 23.98 30.27
CA GLY A 39 24.03 24.64 31.57
C GLY A 39 22.74 25.43 31.70
N LYS A 40 21.94 25.55 30.61
CA LYS A 40 20.74 26.39 30.57
C LYS A 40 20.97 27.83 31.07
N THR A 41 22.19 28.31 30.88
CA THR A 41 22.55 29.68 31.28
C THR A 41 22.23 30.66 30.16
N PRO A 42 21.72 31.87 30.49
CA PRO A 42 21.41 32.90 29.48
C PRO A 42 22.69 33.47 28.87
N LEU A 43 22.73 33.53 27.52
CA LEU A 43 23.85 34.09 26.78
C LEU A 43 23.56 35.52 26.39
N GLN A 44 24.11 36.47 27.22
CA GLN A 44 24.00 37.89 26.94
C GLN A 44 25.08 38.33 25.95
N GLY A 45 24.75 39.33 25.12
CA GLY A 45 25.66 39.83 24.09
C GLY A 45 25.76 38.98 22.84
N THR A 46 25.00 37.91 22.76
CA THR A 46 24.86 37.10 21.55
C THR A 46 24.30 37.95 20.40
N LEU A 47 24.98 37.95 19.28
CA LEU A 47 24.48 38.62 18.06
C LEU A 47 23.36 37.81 17.44
N VAL A 48 22.18 38.40 17.35
CA VAL A 48 21.01 37.80 16.70
C VAL A 48 20.68 38.57 15.46
N ARG A 49 20.56 37.88 14.31
CA ARG A 49 20.21 38.45 12.99
C ARG A 49 18.84 37.92 12.57
N LEU A 50 18.03 38.83 12.03
CA LEU A 50 16.77 38.48 11.36
C LEU A 50 17.00 38.48 9.85
N ILE A 51 16.77 37.34 9.21
CA ILE A 51 17.07 37.11 7.80
C ILE A 51 15.74 36.82 7.08
N ASP A 52 15.55 37.45 5.92
CA ASP A 52 14.35 37.21 5.08
C ASP A 52 14.40 35.91 4.28
N GLU A 53 13.34 35.61 3.57
CA GLU A 53 13.24 34.40 2.70
C GLU A 53 14.30 34.36 1.58
N LYS A 54 14.91 35.51 1.25
CA LYS A 54 15.95 35.61 0.22
C LYS A 54 17.36 35.47 0.79
N GLY A 55 17.49 35.27 2.10
CA GLY A 55 18.79 35.15 2.79
C GLY A 55 19.43 36.50 3.11
N VAL A 56 18.70 37.62 3.02
CA VAL A 56 19.21 38.96 3.33
C VAL A 56 18.95 39.28 4.81
N VAL A 57 19.98 39.76 5.51
CA VAL A 57 19.83 40.24 6.89
C VAL A 57 19.06 41.56 6.87
N ILE A 58 17.85 41.55 7.44
CA ILE A 58 16.97 42.73 7.49
C ILE A 58 17.09 43.52 8.80
N ASP A 59 17.49 42.86 9.86
CA ASP A 59 17.74 43.48 11.17
C ASP A 59 18.72 42.66 12.00
N SER A 60 19.41 43.26 12.95
CA SER A 60 20.31 42.59 13.88
C SER A 60 20.41 43.30 15.20
N MET A 61 20.52 42.51 16.29
CA MET A 61 20.74 43.05 17.64
C MET A 61 21.53 42.09 18.50
N LYS A 62 22.10 42.65 19.59
CA LYS A 62 22.71 41.80 20.65
C LYS A 62 21.71 41.53 21.77
N THR A 63 21.67 40.28 22.25
CA THR A 63 20.82 39.92 23.41
C THR A 63 21.17 40.76 24.63
N ARG A 64 20.15 41.29 25.32
CA ARG A 64 20.30 42.12 26.53
C ARG A 64 19.65 41.45 27.71
N GLY A 65 20.04 41.84 28.92
CA GLY A 65 19.32 41.49 30.12
C GLY A 65 17.93 42.10 30.13
N GLY A 66 16.87 41.31 30.44
CA GLY A 66 15.49 41.81 30.39
C GLY A 66 15.22 43.01 31.28
N ILE A 67 14.31 43.91 30.86
CA ILE A 67 13.87 45.08 31.61
C ILE A 67 13.09 44.60 32.83
N GLN A 68 13.48 45.09 34.01
CA GLN A 68 12.81 44.81 35.24
C GLN A 68 11.50 45.61 35.31
N THR A 69 10.36 44.90 35.20
CA THR A 69 9.05 45.50 35.47
C THR A 69 8.53 44.87 36.74
N GLY A 70 8.69 45.57 37.87
CA GLY A 70 8.40 45.05 39.20
C GLY A 70 9.46 44.02 39.72
N ASN A 71 9.10 43.15 40.62
CA ASN A 71 10.02 42.16 41.23
C ASN A 71 10.33 40.90 40.36
N VAL A 72 10.00 40.85 39.09
CA VAL A 72 10.19 39.67 38.25
C VAL A 72 11.04 40.03 37.02
N ILE A 73 12.24 39.45 36.93
CA ILE A 73 13.07 39.46 35.73
C ILE A 73 12.58 38.31 34.83
N LYS A 74 11.83 38.63 33.79
CA LYS A 74 11.20 37.61 32.96
C LYS A 74 12.17 36.88 32.02
N TYR A 75 13.22 37.60 31.53
CA TYR A 75 14.20 37.02 30.60
C TYR A 75 15.59 37.63 30.84
N LYS A 76 16.63 36.75 30.82
CA LYS A 76 18.03 37.18 31.10
C LYS A 76 18.88 37.37 29.82
N SER A 77 18.38 37.01 28.63
CA SER A 77 19.10 37.14 27.33
C SER A 77 18.09 37.29 26.17
N GLU A 78 17.35 38.40 26.18
CA GLU A 78 16.24 38.65 25.26
C GLU A 78 16.74 39.31 23.98
N PHE A 79 16.13 38.96 22.83
CA PHE A 79 16.15 39.72 21.59
C PHE A 79 14.72 40.03 21.15
N ARG A 80 14.58 41.15 20.38
CA ARG A 80 13.27 41.61 19.93
C ARG A 80 13.40 42.24 18.55
N PHE A 81 12.58 41.75 17.59
CA PHE A 81 12.49 42.29 16.21
C PHE A 81 11.06 42.75 15.94
N SER A 82 10.94 43.85 15.20
CA SER A 82 9.66 44.37 14.77
C SER A 82 9.48 44.10 13.28
N VAL A 83 8.53 43.25 12.92
CA VAL A 83 8.27 42.87 11.54
C VAL A 83 6.87 43.29 11.08
N PRO A 84 6.62 43.43 9.76
CA PRO A 84 5.27 43.65 9.24
C PRO A 84 4.34 42.50 9.66
N ARG A 85 3.13 42.80 10.05
CA ARG A 85 2.10 41.82 10.40
C ARG A 85 1.46 41.21 9.14
N ALA A 86 2.28 40.70 8.23
CA ALA A 86 1.89 40.13 6.96
C ALA A 86 1.88 38.61 7.10
N GLU A 87 0.70 38.00 7.06
CA GLU A 87 0.53 36.55 7.16
C GLU A 87 1.20 35.82 5.99
N GLY A 88 1.90 34.73 6.28
CA GLY A 88 2.61 33.93 5.26
C GLY A 88 4.08 34.28 5.08
N THR A 89 4.59 35.37 5.67
CA THR A 89 6.01 35.76 5.57
C THR A 89 6.85 34.88 6.51
N SER A 90 7.98 34.38 6.02
CA SER A 90 8.91 33.56 6.80
C SER A 90 10.22 34.30 7.02
N TYR A 91 10.77 34.13 8.22
CA TYR A 91 12.05 34.68 8.62
C TYR A 91 12.93 33.59 9.21
N THR A 92 14.26 33.74 9.04
CA THR A 92 15.24 32.94 9.76
C THR A 92 15.92 33.81 10.81
N ILE A 93 15.91 33.35 12.06
CA ILE A 93 16.67 33.97 13.13
C ILE A 93 17.96 33.18 13.31
N GLU A 94 19.09 33.86 13.16
CA GLU A 94 20.43 33.33 13.42
C GLU A 94 20.94 33.91 14.73
N ALA A 95 21.38 33.08 15.67
CA ALA A 95 22.01 33.48 16.91
C ALA A 95 23.48 33.04 16.91
N ASP A 96 24.41 33.96 17.00
CA ASP A 96 25.85 33.77 16.91
C ASP A 96 26.54 34.33 18.17
N SER A 97 27.23 33.46 18.92
CA SER A 97 27.94 33.85 20.13
C SER A 97 29.35 33.28 20.14
N PRO A 98 30.38 34.06 20.51
CA PRO A 98 31.77 33.60 20.55
C PRO A 98 31.94 32.33 21.37
N GLY A 99 32.54 31.29 20.78
CA GLY A 99 32.76 30.00 21.44
C GLY A 99 31.58 29.02 21.39
N TYR A 100 30.55 29.32 20.61
CA TYR A 100 29.38 28.47 20.39
C TYR A 100 29.15 28.27 18.88
N ASP A 101 28.56 27.14 18.52
CA ASP A 101 28.07 26.92 17.17
C ASP A 101 26.84 27.80 16.91
N PRO A 102 26.69 28.45 15.74
CA PRO A 102 25.56 29.30 15.44
C PRO A 102 24.23 28.49 15.49
N GLY A 103 23.22 29.07 16.12
CA GLY A 103 21.87 28.51 16.20
C GLY A 103 20.93 29.21 15.22
N TYR A 104 20.08 28.41 14.53
CA TYR A 104 19.11 28.90 13.54
C TYR A 104 17.70 28.52 13.94
N MET A 105 16.75 29.45 13.75
CA MET A 105 15.32 29.21 13.97
C MET A 105 14.49 29.83 12.84
N ASN A 106 13.68 29.03 12.19
CA ASN A 106 12.74 29.54 11.19
C ASN A 106 11.44 29.99 11.89
N VAL A 107 10.99 31.18 11.57
CA VAL A 107 9.79 31.80 12.12
C VAL A 107 8.87 32.17 10.95
N LYS A 108 7.69 31.57 10.93
CA LYS A 108 6.64 31.92 9.97
C LYS A 108 5.60 32.78 10.67
N VAL A 109 5.26 33.91 10.06
CA VAL A 109 4.16 34.76 10.51
C VAL A 109 2.86 34.15 9.97
N SER A 110 2.28 33.22 10.73
CA SER A 110 1.01 32.56 10.43
C SER A 110 0.17 32.44 11.69
N ASP A 111 -1.14 32.26 11.54
CA ASP A 111 -2.09 32.04 12.65
C ASP A 111 -2.04 33.16 13.72
N LEU A 112 -2.03 34.39 13.26
CA LEU A 112 -1.99 35.56 14.13
C LEU A 112 -3.31 35.71 14.90
N GLY A 113 -3.26 35.63 16.22
CA GLY A 113 -4.41 35.97 17.08
C GLY A 113 -4.90 37.40 16.83
N ARG A 114 -6.21 37.63 16.91
CA ARG A 114 -6.87 38.92 16.55
C ARG A 114 -6.27 40.16 17.23
N ARG A 115 -5.65 39.99 18.42
CA ARG A 115 -4.99 41.06 19.20
C ARG A 115 -3.51 40.76 19.47
N GLU A 116 -2.91 39.80 18.78
CA GLU A 116 -1.51 39.43 18.99
C GLU A 116 -0.60 40.52 18.43
N LYS A 117 0.05 41.24 19.31
CA LYS A 117 1.06 42.24 18.96
C LYS A 117 2.49 41.77 19.23
N VAL A 118 2.65 40.72 20.04
CA VAL A 118 3.94 40.15 20.40
C VAL A 118 3.86 38.67 20.27
N ARG A 119 4.82 38.09 19.54
CA ARG A 119 4.98 36.63 19.44
C ARG A 119 6.23 36.18 20.18
N GLU A 120 6.04 35.38 21.23
CA GLU A 120 7.16 34.78 21.98
C GLU A 120 7.61 33.50 21.24
N LEU A 121 8.90 33.43 20.93
CA LEU A 121 9.53 32.28 20.29
C LEU A 121 10.06 31.29 21.30
N PRO A 122 10.21 29.99 20.94
CA PRO A 122 10.97 29.04 21.72
C PRO A 122 12.40 29.54 21.96
N THR A 123 12.98 29.23 23.10
CA THR A 123 14.36 29.58 23.43
C THR A 123 15.35 28.94 22.46
N ILE A 124 16.26 29.73 21.89
CA ILE A 124 17.37 29.24 21.07
C ILE A 124 18.47 28.74 21.99
N TYR A 125 18.86 27.48 21.86
CA TYR A 125 19.95 26.89 22.63
C TYR A 125 21.20 26.75 21.79
N LEU A 126 22.30 27.42 22.16
CA LEU A 126 23.58 27.30 21.51
C LEU A 126 24.45 26.21 22.18
N ILE A 127 25.16 25.48 21.35
CA ILE A 127 26.10 24.43 21.79
C ILE A 127 27.51 25.01 21.75
N ARG A 128 28.28 24.81 22.85
CA ARG A 128 29.69 25.24 22.88
C ARG A 128 30.49 24.56 21.79
N ALA A 129 31.17 25.33 20.96
CA ALA A 129 32.12 24.82 19.97
C ALA A 129 33.30 24.15 20.74
N ARG A 130 33.37 22.83 20.71
CA ARG A 130 34.50 22.07 21.28
C ARG A 130 35.48 21.72 20.19
N GLN A 131 36.70 22.16 20.29
CA GLN A 131 37.87 21.47 19.70
C GLN A 131 38.07 20.16 20.47
N LEU A 132 37.55 19.06 19.91
CA LEU A 132 37.73 17.74 20.48
C LEU A 132 39.02 17.11 19.99
N LYS A 133 39.99 16.82 20.90
CA LYS A 133 40.89 15.70 20.75
C LYS A 133 40.04 14.42 20.56
N GLU A 134 40.43 13.59 19.61
CA GLU A 134 39.76 12.35 19.23
C GLU A 134 39.53 11.44 20.45
N VAL A 135 38.30 11.47 20.99
CA VAL A 135 37.84 10.47 21.97
C VAL A 135 36.84 9.59 21.20
N THR A 136 37.21 8.33 21.01
CA THR A 136 36.32 7.30 20.45
C THR A 136 35.18 7.05 21.43
N VAL A 137 34.13 7.83 21.36
CA VAL A 137 32.91 7.60 22.12
C VAL A 137 32.07 6.59 21.33
N THR A 138 32.03 5.34 21.77
CA THR A 138 31.05 4.34 21.36
C THR A 138 29.67 4.66 21.98
N ALA A 139 29.09 5.78 21.59
CA ALA A 139 27.71 6.06 21.92
C ALA A 139 26.80 5.38 20.90
N SER A 140 25.84 4.56 21.33
CA SER A 140 24.81 4.05 20.45
C SER A 140 23.99 5.23 19.94
N ARG A 141 23.96 5.42 18.61
CA ARG A 141 23.22 6.53 17.99
C ARG A 141 21.74 6.30 18.14
N VAL A 142 20.97 7.39 18.37
CA VAL A 142 19.51 7.34 18.37
C VAL A 142 19.03 6.95 16.98
N LYS A 143 18.33 5.82 16.87
CA LYS A 143 17.88 5.26 15.58
C LYS A 143 16.82 6.13 14.92
N PHE A 144 15.95 6.75 15.73
CA PHE A 144 14.90 7.64 15.23
C PHE A 144 14.56 8.71 16.28
N TYR A 145 14.12 9.86 15.80
CA TYR A 145 13.69 10.99 16.63
C TYR A 145 12.65 11.82 15.87
N HIS A 146 11.88 12.61 16.60
CA HIS A 146 10.96 13.58 16.01
C HIS A 146 11.61 14.96 15.91
N LYS A 147 11.49 15.56 14.72
CA LYS A 147 11.84 16.96 14.48
C LYS A 147 10.57 17.68 14.04
N LEU A 148 9.94 18.44 14.95
CA LEU A 148 8.58 18.95 14.75
C LEU A 148 7.62 17.79 14.40
N ASP A 149 6.90 17.86 13.29
CA ASP A 149 5.98 16.83 12.82
C ASP A 149 6.64 15.73 11.97
N THR A 150 7.95 15.81 11.77
CA THR A 150 8.72 14.86 10.95
C THR A 150 9.35 13.79 11.84
N LEU A 151 9.10 12.53 11.53
CA LEU A 151 9.81 11.38 12.10
C LEU A 151 11.09 11.15 11.28
N VAL A 152 12.26 11.23 11.91
CA VAL A 152 13.56 11.09 11.26
C VAL A 152 14.26 9.83 11.76
N TYR A 153 14.69 8.97 10.83
CA TYR A 153 15.52 7.79 11.09
C TYR A 153 16.95 8.07 10.63
N ASP A 154 17.93 7.94 11.53
CA ASP A 154 19.35 8.04 11.17
C ASP A 154 19.82 6.72 10.57
N ALA A 155 20.06 6.69 9.24
CA ALA A 155 20.46 5.48 8.55
C ALA A 155 21.78 4.90 9.09
N SER A 156 22.66 5.73 9.64
CA SER A 156 23.95 5.30 10.21
C SER A 156 23.82 4.54 11.53
N ALA A 157 22.66 4.60 12.17
CA ALA A 157 22.37 3.88 13.41
C ALA A 157 21.89 2.44 13.17
N PHE A 158 21.66 2.05 11.91
CA PHE A 158 21.25 0.69 11.54
C PHE A 158 22.44 -0.09 11.00
N GLN A 159 22.58 -1.33 11.48
CA GLN A 159 23.60 -2.25 10.99
C GLN A 159 22.97 -3.12 9.90
N LEU A 160 23.50 -3.02 8.71
CA LEU A 160 23.06 -3.76 7.52
C LEU A 160 24.18 -4.64 7.01
N ALA A 161 23.83 -5.74 6.35
CA ALA A 161 24.77 -6.53 5.61
C ALA A 161 25.41 -5.67 4.50
N GLU A 162 26.68 -5.93 4.20
CA GLU A 162 27.33 -5.26 3.08
C GLU A 162 26.59 -5.61 1.78
N GLY A 163 26.45 -4.62 0.90
CA GLY A 163 25.68 -4.79 -0.33
C GLY A 163 24.16 -4.64 -0.19
N SER A 164 23.64 -4.41 1.03
CA SER A 164 22.21 -4.20 1.24
C SER A 164 21.67 -3.00 0.45
N MET A 165 20.45 -3.15 -0.08
CA MET A 165 19.70 -2.09 -0.75
C MET A 165 18.79 -1.36 0.25
N LEU A 166 18.07 -0.37 -0.23
CA LEU A 166 17.20 0.47 0.59
C LEU A 166 16.08 -0.34 1.27
N ASP A 167 15.56 -1.38 0.64
CA ASP A 167 14.56 -2.31 1.21
C ASP A 167 15.00 -2.90 2.56
N ALA A 168 16.27 -3.34 2.63
CA ALA A 168 16.87 -3.87 3.85
C ALA A 168 16.99 -2.82 4.97
N LEU A 169 17.19 -1.55 4.63
CA LEU A 169 17.15 -0.45 5.59
C LEU A 169 15.72 -0.18 6.05
N VAL A 170 14.79 -0.02 5.11
CA VAL A 170 13.38 0.31 5.40
C VAL A 170 12.72 -0.77 6.26
N SER A 171 12.97 -2.04 6.00
CA SER A 171 12.43 -3.16 6.78
C SER A 171 12.94 -3.21 8.23
N GLN A 172 14.04 -2.52 8.55
CA GLN A 172 14.59 -2.44 9.91
C GLN A 172 14.16 -1.18 10.66
N LEU A 173 13.45 -0.25 10.01
CA LEU A 173 13.02 0.98 10.66
C LEU A 173 11.91 0.66 11.69
N PRO A 174 12.06 1.10 12.94
CA PRO A 174 11.05 0.89 13.96
C PRO A 174 9.70 1.51 13.59
N GLY A 175 8.62 0.74 13.72
CA GLY A 175 7.27 1.18 13.35
C GLY A 175 6.98 1.18 11.85
N VAL A 176 7.89 0.67 11.03
CA VAL A 176 7.70 0.54 9.58
C VAL A 176 7.39 -0.91 9.23
N GLU A 177 6.30 -1.12 8.51
CA GLU A 177 5.91 -2.38 7.88
C GLU A 177 6.13 -2.26 6.38
N LEU A 178 6.99 -3.10 5.83
CA LEU A 178 7.23 -3.23 4.40
C LEU A 178 6.53 -4.49 3.91
N LYS A 179 5.55 -4.35 3.00
CA LYS A 179 4.86 -5.48 2.38
C LYS A 179 5.57 -5.98 1.12
N ASP A 180 5.28 -7.21 0.73
CA ASP A 180 5.92 -7.89 -0.41
C ASP A 180 5.75 -7.17 -1.75
N ASN A 181 4.64 -6.47 -1.92
CA ASN A 181 4.36 -5.66 -3.11
C ASN A 181 5.04 -4.28 -3.11
N GLY A 182 5.92 -4.00 -2.14
CA GLY A 182 6.62 -2.73 -2.01
C GLY A 182 5.82 -1.64 -1.28
N GLN A 183 4.64 -1.94 -0.76
CA GLN A 183 3.88 -1.00 0.06
C GLN A 183 4.55 -0.80 1.41
N ILE A 184 4.66 0.46 1.82
CA ILE A 184 5.26 0.86 3.10
C ILE A 184 4.16 1.42 3.99
N PHE A 185 4.09 0.94 5.23
CA PHE A 185 3.25 1.52 6.27
C PHE A 185 4.14 2.02 7.40
N VAL A 186 3.90 3.22 7.87
CA VAL A 186 4.58 3.77 9.05
C VAL A 186 3.56 4.02 10.13
N ASN A 187 3.70 3.33 11.25
CA ASN A 187 2.74 3.38 12.36
C ASN A 187 1.30 3.06 11.91
N GLY A 188 1.15 2.04 11.06
CA GLY A 188 -0.13 1.62 10.52
C GLY A 188 -0.70 2.52 9.41
N ARG A 189 -0.05 3.65 9.09
CA ARG A 189 -0.48 4.55 8.02
C ARG A 189 0.30 4.27 6.73
N PHE A 190 -0.42 4.13 5.62
CA PHE A 190 0.17 3.91 4.30
C PHE A 190 1.01 5.12 3.83
N VAL A 191 2.21 4.84 3.33
CA VAL A 191 3.10 5.84 2.70
C VAL A 191 2.74 5.94 1.23
N GLU A 192 2.19 7.08 0.84
CA GLU A 192 1.70 7.30 -0.51
C GLU A 192 2.84 7.48 -1.53
N SER A 193 3.97 8.02 -1.08
CA SER A 193 5.11 8.31 -1.95
C SER A 193 6.44 8.13 -1.23
N LEU A 194 7.35 7.40 -1.86
CA LEU A 194 8.75 7.32 -1.45
C LEU A 194 9.54 8.37 -2.26
N LEU A 195 10.14 9.32 -1.54
CA LEU A 195 10.88 10.42 -2.14
C LEU A 195 12.38 10.18 -2.08
N LEU A 196 13.11 10.75 -3.03
CA LEU A 196 14.57 10.81 -2.99
C LEU A 196 15.02 12.27 -2.97
N ASN A 197 15.64 12.68 -1.85
CA ASN A 197 16.01 14.08 -1.61
C ASN A 197 14.84 15.06 -1.83
N GLY A 198 13.65 14.71 -1.31
CA GLY A 198 12.42 15.52 -1.39
C GLY A 198 11.66 15.45 -2.71
N ARG A 199 12.08 14.61 -3.67
CA ARG A 199 11.45 14.49 -5.00
C ARG A 199 10.85 13.12 -5.20
N ASP A 200 9.70 13.06 -5.87
CA ASP A 200 9.11 11.80 -6.31
C ASP A 200 10.09 11.08 -7.25
N PHE A 201 10.13 9.76 -7.13
CA PHE A 201 11.04 8.90 -7.85
C PHE A 201 10.27 7.72 -8.44
N PHE A 202 10.55 7.33 -9.69
CA PHE A 202 9.91 6.23 -10.42
C PHE A 202 8.36 6.27 -10.42
N GLY A 203 7.75 7.44 -10.54
CA GLY A 203 6.30 7.56 -10.64
C GLY A 203 5.54 6.93 -9.48
N LYS A 204 6.12 6.95 -8.27
CA LYS A 204 5.65 6.29 -7.04
C LYS A 204 5.83 4.75 -7.06
N ASP A 205 6.68 4.19 -7.92
CA ASP A 205 7.11 2.79 -7.80
C ASP A 205 8.16 2.65 -6.69
N ASN A 206 7.67 2.53 -5.45
CA ASN A 206 8.51 2.42 -4.27
C ASN A 206 9.44 1.19 -4.34
N LYS A 207 8.96 0.08 -4.92
CA LYS A 207 9.70 -1.17 -4.98
C LYS A 207 10.97 -1.03 -5.82
N LEU A 208 10.86 -0.38 -6.97
CA LEU A 208 11.99 -0.18 -7.87
C LEU A 208 13.11 0.64 -7.21
N MET A 209 12.77 1.68 -6.46
CA MET A 209 13.76 2.45 -5.70
C MET A 209 14.39 1.63 -4.58
N MET A 210 13.59 0.88 -3.83
CA MET A 210 14.05 0.06 -2.72
C MET A 210 15.02 -1.04 -3.16
N ASP A 211 14.72 -1.68 -4.29
CA ASP A 211 15.53 -2.78 -4.81
C ASP A 211 16.87 -2.33 -5.42
N ASN A 212 16.97 -1.08 -5.86
CA ASN A 212 18.13 -0.62 -6.64
C ASN A 212 19.00 0.43 -5.94
N LEU A 213 18.44 1.22 -4.99
CA LEU A 213 19.23 2.20 -4.25
C LEU A 213 20.01 1.54 -3.12
N GLY A 214 21.34 1.65 -3.14
CA GLY A 214 22.18 1.09 -2.09
C GLY A 214 21.98 1.79 -0.76
N ALA A 215 21.72 1.04 0.30
CA ALA A 215 21.53 1.58 1.66
C ALA A 215 22.74 2.37 2.16
N TYR A 216 23.93 2.06 1.67
CA TYR A 216 25.18 2.76 2.02
C TYR A 216 25.18 4.26 1.64
N ALA A 217 24.40 4.64 0.63
CA ALA A 217 24.29 6.02 0.17
C ALA A 217 23.34 6.88 1.03
N VAL A 218 22.49 6.25 1.83
CA VAL A 218 21.47 6.93 2.64
C VAL A 218 22.08 7.58 3.87
N LYS A 219 21.72 8.83 4.13
CA LYS A 219 22.07 9.58 5.33
C LYS A 219 21.01 9.43 6.40
N ASP A 220 19.79 9.82 6.08
CA ASP A 220 18.61 9.74 6.94
C ASP A 220 17.34 9.49 6.11
N ILE A 221 16.30 9.00 6.78
CA ILE A 221 14.96 8.84 6.21
C ILE A 221 13.99 9.64 7.05
N SER A 222 13.25 10.54 6.41
CA SER A 222 12.29 11.43 7.05
C SER A 222 10.87 11.05 6.63
N VAL A 223 9.97 10.92 7.61
CA VAL A 223 8.54 10.63 7.35
C VAL A 223 7.71 11.78 7.86
N TYR A 224 6.88 12.34 6.97
CA TYR A 224 6.09 13.54 7.26
C TYR A 224 4.89 13.65 6.31
N GLU A 225 3.97 14.57 6.65
CA GLU A 225 2.92 14.98 5.73
C GLU A 225 3.46 16.08 4.82
N ARG A 226 3.52 15.81 3.53
CA ARG A 226 3.85 16.78 2.48
C ARG A 226 2.57 17.46 2.04
N ASP A 227 2.56 18.78 2.00
CA ASP A 227 1.46 19.53 1.38
C ASP A 227 1.33 19.12 -0.08
N GLY A 228 0.12 18.87 -0.54
CA GLY A 228 -0.17 18.62 -1.93
C GLY A 228 -0.03 19.87 -2.77
N LYS A 229 -0.04 19.73 -4.09
CA LYS A 229 0.18 20.86 -4.99
C LYS A 229 -0.90 21.93 -4.91
N GLN A 230 -2.13 21.56 -4.56
CA GLN A 230 -3.19 22.54 -4.32
C GLN A 230 -2.95 23.33 -3.03
N SER A 231 -2.55 22.65 -1.95
CA SER A 231 -2.18 23.30 -0.68
C SER A 231 -1.00 24.26 -0.86
N GLU A 232 0.05 23.83 -1.57
CA GLU A 232 1.18 24.71 -1.93
C GLU A 232 0.73 25.92 -2.76
N PHE A 233 -0.14 25.71 -3.74
CA PHE A 233 -0.64 26.77 -4.62
C PHE A 233 -1.52 27.77 -3.89
N TYR A 234 -2.47 27.29 -3.06
CA TYR A 234 -3.35 28.16 -2.28
C TYR A 234 -2.70 28.71 -1.00
N GLY A 235 -1.55 28.17 -0.58
CA GLY A 235 -0.84 28.53 0.65
C GLY A 235 -1.58 28.12 1.93
N ARG A 236 -2.40 27.08 1.87
CA ARG A 236 -3.20 26.56 2.99
C ARG A 236 -3.52 25.08 2.77
N ASP A 237 -3.94 24.40 3.83
CA ASP A 237 -4.37 23.01 3.74
C ASP A 237 -5.66 22.87 2.93
N MET A 238 -5.58 22.17 1.82
CA MET A 238 -6.70 21.83 0.92
C MET A 238 -7.11 20.37 1.06
N SER A 239 -6.66 19.67 2.12
CA SER A 239 -6.86 18.24 2.36
C SER A 239 -6.27 17.35 1.25
N ASP A 240 -5.20 17.83 0.61
CA ASP A 240 -4.46 17.11 -0.44
C ASP A 240 -3.04 16.70 0.02
N LYS A 241 -2.85 16.53 1.34
CA LYS A 241 -1.58 16.11 1.93
C LYS A 241 -1.28 14.66 1.62
N ASP A 242 -0.08 14.43 1.13
CA ASP A 242 0.51 13.10 0.98
C ASP A 242 1.32 12.72 2.23
N PHE A 243 1.12 11.52 2.77
CA PHE A 243 2.01 10.98 3.79
C PHE A 243 3.19 10.32 3.11
N VAL A 244 4.38 10.91 3.26
CA VAL A 244 5.55 10.57 2.47
C VAL A 244 6.71 10.08 3.32
N MET A 245 7.56 9.24 2.71
CA MET A 245 8.86 8.84 3.24
C MET A 245 9.96 9.40 2.33
N ASP A 246 10.79 10.31 2.83
CA ASP A 246 11.86 10.98 2.08
C ASP A 246 13.22 10.39 2.45
N VAL A 247 13.86 9.75 1.49
CA VAL A 247 15.19 9.17 1.59
C VAL A 247 16.21 10.23 1.22
N ARG A 248 17.00 10.67 2.19
CA ARG A 248 18.05 11.68 1.99
C ARG A 248 19.41 11.01 1.84
N LEU A 249 20.09 11.38 0.79
CA LEU A 249 21.43 10.87 0.54
C LEU A 249 22.50 11.66 1.29
N LYS A 250 23.63 10.99 1.57
CA LYS A 250 24.85 11.63 2.04
C LYS A 250 25.33 12.63 0.99
N LYS A 251 26.07 13.67 1.41
CA LYS A 251 26.53 14.76 0.53
C LYS A 251 27.31 14.27 -0.68
N GLU A 252 28.12 13.25 -0.49
CA GLU A 252 28.92 12.62 -1.55
C GLU A 252 28.10 11.88 -2.61
N TYR A 253 26.78 11.65 -2.37
CA TYR A 253 25.87 10.99 -3.32
C TYR A 253 24.77 11.92 -3.84
N GLN A 254 24.81 13.22 -3.53
CA GLN A 254 23.79 14.18 -3.96
C GLN A 254 24.08 14.82 -5.32
N HIS A 255 25.34 14.79 -5.81
CA HIS A 255 25.76 15.40 -7.05
C HIS A 255 26.64 14.44 -7.84
N GLY A 256 26.43 14.33 -9.15
CA GLY A 256 27.19 13.50 -10.03
C GLY A 256 26.54 12.12 -10.29
N TRP A 257 27.36 11.13 -10.56
CA TRP A 257 26.90 9.76 -10.85
C TRP A 257 27.09 8.86 -9.64
N MET A 258 26.04 8.10 -9.34
CA MET A 258 26.11 6.93 -8.47
C MET A 258 25.73 5.69 -9.30
N VAL A 259 26.59 4.69 -9.32
CA VAL A 259 26.38 3.45 -10.09
C VAL A 259 26.57 2.24 -9.17
N ASN A 260 25.71 1.25 -9.33
CA ASN A 260 25.74 -0.01 -8.62
C ASN A 260 25.56 -1.16 -9.64
N LEU A 261 26.57 -1.99 -9.78
CA LEU A 261 26.54 -3.16 -10.66
C LEU A 261 26.66 -4.41 -9.80
N GLU A 262 25.86 -5.41 -10.06
CA GLU A 262 25.89 -6.68 -9.33
C GLU A 262 25.71 -7.84 -10.32
N GLY A 263 26.53 -8.89 -10.18
CA GLY A 263 26.43 -10.10 -10.98
C GLY A 263 26.77 -11.33 -10.16
N GLY A 264 26.07 -12.43 -10.39
CA GLY A 264 26.30 -13.66 -9.65
C GLY A 264 25.76 -14.90 -10.34
N GLY A 265 26.31 -16.05 -9.92
CA GLY A 265 25.90 -17.38 -10.32
C GLY A 265 25.86 -18.32 -9.12
N GLY A 266 24.98 -19.30 -9.19
CA GLY A 266 24.74 -20.20 -8.07
C GLY A 266 24.44 -21.64 -8.48
N THR A 267 24.21 -22.46 -7.47
CA THR A 267 23.78 -23.85 -7.67
C THR A 267 22.41 -23.91 -8.35
N LYS A 268 22.06 -25.01 -8.99
CA LYS A 268 20.78 -25.23 -9.70
C LYS A 268 20.53 -24.17 -10.78
N GLU A 269 21.58 -23.78 -11.50
CA GLU A 269 21.52 -22.81 -12.61
C GLU A 269 20.95 -21.43 -12.18
N ARG A 270 21.10 -21.06 -10.90
CA ARG A 270 20.67 -19.76 -10.42
C ARG A 270 21.64 -18.68 -10.87
N TYR A 271 21.08 -17.57 -11.36
CA TYR A 271 21.84 -16.42 -11.80
C TYR A 271 21.15 -15.11 -11.44
N MET A 272 21.93 -14.06 -11.31
CA MET A 272 21.49 -12.71 -11.10
C MET A 272 22.45 -11.72 -11.76
N GLY A 273 21.93 -10.74 -12.47
CA GLY A 273 22.65 -9.58 -12.95
C GLY A 273 21.82 -8.33 -12.73
N ARG A 274 22.43 -7.26 -12.18
CA ARG A 274 21.75 -6.01 -11.91
C ARG A 274 22.66 -4.82 -12.22
N ALA A 275 22.10 -3.80 -12.84
CA ALA A 275 22.73 -2.52 -13.06
C ALA A 275 21.78 -1.40 -12.62
N PHE A 276 22.26 -0.46 -11.85
CA PHE A 276 21.54 0.75 -11.46
C PHE A 276 22.51 1.94 -11.54
N GLY A 277 22.07 3.02 -12.16
CA GLY A 277 22.81 4.27 -12.23
C GLY A 277 21.87 5.45 -12.05
N VAL A 278 22.28 6.45 -11.26
CA VAL A 278 21.54 7.70 -11.12
C VAL A 278 22.49 8.88 -11.27
N TYR A 279 22.04 9.87 -12.04
CA TYR A 279 22.71 11.14 -12.21
C TYR A 279 21.92 12.24 -11.54
N PHE A 280 22.58 13.02 -10.70
CA PHE A 280 21.98 14.11 -9.95
C PHE A 280 22.58 15.46 -10.35
N THR A 281 21.69 16.45 -10.50
CA THR A 281 22.02 17.87 -10.55
C THR A 281 21.10 18.62 -9.58
N PRO A 282 21.34 19.90 -9.30
CA PRO A 282 20.43 20.71 -8.50
C PRO A 282 18.99 20.81 -9.07
N TYR A 283 18.83 20.61 -10.38
CA TYR A 283 17.55 20.79 -11.08
C TYR A 283 17.03 19.52 -11.76
N SER A 284 17.85 18.45 -11.85
CA SER A 284 17.47 17.24 -12.55
C SER A 284 18.01 15.99 -11.86
N GLN A 285 17.25 14.93 -12.01
CA GLN A 285 17.60 13.59 -11.58
C GLN A 285 17.18 12.64 -12.70
N VAL A 286 18.13 11.80 -13.14
CA VAL A 286 17.85 10.79 -14.16
C VAL A 286 18.47 9.48 -13.66
N ALA A 287 17.68 8.42 -13.66
CA ALA A 287 18.10 7.10 -13.25
C ALA A 287 17.86 6.07 -14.35
N PHE A 288 18.76 5.09 -14.45
CA PHE A 288 18.69 3.94 -15.35
C PHE A 288 18.83 2.69 -14.52
N PHE A 289 18.05 1.66 -14.85
CA PHE A 289 18.23 0.36 -14.24
C PHE A 289 18.00 -0.76 -15.25
N GLY A 290 18.61 -1.89 -14.96
CA GLY A 290 18.43 -3.13 -15.69
C GLY A 290 18.72 -4.33 -14.79
N GLY A 291 18.04 -5.44 -15.03
CA GLY A 291 18.26 -6.65 -14.26
C GLY A 291 17.76 -7.89 -14.96
N ILE A 292 18.46 -8.99 -14.72
CA ILE A 292 18.08 -10.34 -15.12
C ILE A 292 18.27 -11.28 -13.94
N ASN A 293 17.33 -12.16 -13.66
CA ASN A 293 17.49 -13.18 -12.62
C ASN A 293 16.52 -14.34 -12.77
N ASN A 294 16.83 -15.43 -12.06
CA ASN A 294 15.93 -16.55 -11.83
C ASN A 294 15.88 -16.97 -10.35
N VAL A 295 16.01 -15.98 -9.45
CA VAL A 295 15.97 -16.15 -7.99
C VAL A 295 14.78 -15.44 -7.38
N ASN A 296 13.74 -15.17 -8.17
CA ASN A 296 12.54 -14.41 -7.74
C ASN A 296 12.96 -13.10 -7.04
N ASP A 297 13.67 -12.23 -7.72
CA ASP A 297 14.48 -11.09 -7.21
C ASP A 297 13.76 -10.08 -6.30
N ASP A 298 12.72 -10.50 -5.64
CA ASP A 298 12.04 -9.72 -4.63
C ASP A 298 12.75 -9.73 -3.29
N ARG A 299 13.66 -10.70 -3.08
CA ARG A 299 14.34 -10.88 -1.80
C ARG A 299 15.73 -11.45 -2.00
N LYS A 300 16.69 -10.86 -1.28
CA LYS A 300 18.05 -11.37 -1.23
C LYS A 300 18.20 -12.33 -0.05
N PRO A 301 18.85 -13.47 -0.23
CA PRO A 301 19.26 -14.31 0.88
C PRO A 301 20.07 -13.54 1.92
N GLY A 302 19.91 -13.86 3.18
CA GLY A 302 20.64 -13.21 4.28
C GLY A 302 20.18 -11.80 4.63
N GLN A 303 19.14 -11.28 4.04
CA GLN A 303 18.50 -10.03 4.49
C GLN A 303 17.54 -10.31 5.65
N ASN A 304 17.50 -9.40 6.63
CA ASN A 304 16.54 -9.47 7.74
C ASN A 304 15.14 -9.10 7.26
N SER A 305 14.64 -9.82 6.26
CA SER A 305 13.30 -9.58 5.77
C SER A 305 12.28 -10.22 6.67
N THR A 306 11.10 -9.66 6.66
CA THR A 306 9.95 -10.14 7.44
C THR A 306 9.12 -11.15 6.66
N TRP A 307 9.67 -11.81 5.65
CA TRP A 307 8.87 -12.76 4.90
C TRP A 307 8.62 -14.05 5.68
N THR A 308 7.38 -14.48 5.62
CA THR A 308 6.87 -15.73 6.21
C THR A 308 6.68 -16.75 5.09
N PRO A 309 6.43 -18.04 5.40
CA PRO A 309 6.06 -19.00 4.37
C PRO A 309 4.87 -18.59 3.52
N GLU A 310 3.88 -17.88 4.10
CA GLU A 310 2.71 -17.37 3.39
C GLU A 310 3.06 -16.23 2.42
N SER A 311 4.08 -15.44 2.74
CA SER A 311 4.58 -14.34 1.92
C SER A 311 5.82 -14.71 1.11
N ALA A 312 6.32 -15.95 1.20
CA ALA A 312 7.45 -16.41 0.40
C ALA A 312 7.15 -16.26 -1.10
N PRO A 313 8.15 -15.90 -1.92
CA PRO A 313 7.98 -15.80 -3.36
C PRO A 313 7.38 -17.10 -3.94
N LYS A 314 6.22 -16.99 -4.57
CA LYS A 314 5.48 -18.10 -5.17
C LYS A 314 6.06 -18.41 -6.53
N GLY A 315 6.08 -19.70 -6.89
CA GLY A 315 6.56 -20.15 -8.18
C GLY A 315 8.08 -20.10 -8.34
N ASP A 316 8.54 -20.39 -9.53
CA ASP A 316 9.93 -20.27 -9.99
C ASP A 316 9.94 -19.28 -11.17
N GLN A 317 10.49 -18.08 -10.96
CA GLN A 317 10.36 -16.98 -11.92
C GLN A 317 11.70 -16.69 -12.59
N LYS A 318 11.63 -16.46 -13.91
CA LYS A 318 12.71 -15.86 -14.70
C LYS A 318 12.29 -14.45 -15.07
N MET A 319 13.10 -13.46 -14.70
CA MET A 319 12.78 -12.04 -14.90
C MET A 319 13.89 -11.34 -15.68
N SER A 320 13.48 -10.47 -16.60
CA SER A 320 14.34 -9.48 -17.26
C SER A 320 13.64 -8.15 -17.25
N GLN A 321 14.32 -7.09 -16.85
CA GLN A 321 13.73 -5.75 -16.77
C GLN A 321 14.76 -4.66 -17.09
N ALA A 322 14.28 -3.56 -17.65
CA ALA A 322 15.06 -2.33 -17.86
C ALA A 322 14.14 -1.10 -17.77
N GLY A 323 14.70 0.04 -17.40
CA GLY A 323 13.93 1.28 -17.37
C GLY A 323 14.75 2.52 -17.15
N ILE A 324 14.06 3.64 -17.33
CA ILE A 324 14.56 4.99 -17.10
C ILE A 324 13.54 5.75 -16.27
N ASP A 325 14.02 6.59 -15.36
CA ASP A 325 13.24 7.55 -14.61
C ASP A 325 13.89 8.92 -14.70
N TYR A 326 13.08 9.97 -14.78
CA TYR A 326 13.59 11.33 -14.78
C TYR A 326 12.67 12.29 -14.03
N ASN A 327 13.30 13.29 -13.41
CA ASN A 327 12.63 14.41 -12.76
C ASN A 327 13.45 15.68 -13.04
N VAL A 328 12.88 16.59 -13.82
CA VAL A 328 13.55 17.81 -14.28
C VAL A 328 12.72 19.03 -13.89
N SER A 329 13.36 19.99 -13.25
CA SER A 329 12.74 21.24 -12.83
C SER A 329 13.26 22.42 -13.68
N PHE A 330 12.35 23.25 -14.14
CA PHE A 330 12.60 24.45 -14.94
C PHE A 330 12.09 25.70 -14.21
N ASN A 331 12.48 26.88 -14.67
CA ASN A 331 11.95 28.17 -14.20
C ASN A 331 11.97 28.29 -12.65
N GLN A 332 13.13 28.05 -12.03
CA GLN A 332 13.28 28.09 -10.57
C GLN A 332 12.31 27.12 -9.85
N SER A 333 12.13 25.92 -10.39
CA SER A 333 11.24 24.87 -9.89
C SER A 333 9.74 25.16 -10.01
N LYS A 334 9.33 26.20 -10.77
CA LYS A 334 7.91 26.46 -11.04
C LYS A 334 7.30 25.50 -12.06
N THR A 335 8.13 24.91 -12.91
CA THR A 335 7.73 23.90 -13.87
C THR A 335 8.55 22.63 -13.57
N GLN A 336 7.88 21.52 -13.37
CA GLN A 336 8.47 20.22 -13.10
C GLN A 336 7.93 19.21 -14.10
N LEU A 337 8.82 18.54 -14.79
CA LEU A 337 8.51 17.39 -15.65
C LEU A 337 9.13 16.14 -15.00
N GLN A 338 8.30 15.16 -14.69
CA GLN A 338 8.75 13.86 -14.19
C GLN A 338 8.12 12.75 -15.00
N GLY A 339 8.83 11.64 -15.12
CA GLY A 339 8.32 10.49 -15.84
C GLY A 339 9.21 9.28 -15.71
N ASN A 340 8.67 8.13 -16.13
CA ASN A 340 9.40 6.88 -16.22
C ASN A 340 8.94 6.07 -17.42
N ALA A 341 9.84 5.20 -17.90
CA ALA A 341 9.51 4.16 -18.85
C ALA A 341 10.19 2.86 -18.40
N THR A 342 9.42 1.76 -18.37
CA THR A 342 9.90 0.46 -17.92
C THR A 342 9.49 -0.63 -18.89
N PHE A 343 10.39 -1.56 -19.13
CA PHE A 343 10.16 -2.79 -19.85
C PHE A 343 10.47 -3.97 -18.94
N ALA A 344 9.57 -4.96 -18.89
CA ALA A 344 9.78 -6.17 -18.11
C ALA A 344 9.26 -7.40 -18.86
N GLN A 345 10.01 -8.49 -18.76
CA GLN A 345 9.58 -9.82 -19.20
C GLN A 345 9.73 -10.79 -18.02
N VAL A 346 8.62 -11.45 -17.66
CA VAL A 346 8.58 -12.43 -16.58
C VAL A 346 8.05 -13.74 -17.16
N THR A 347 8.75 -14.83 -16.86
CA THR A 347 8.24 -16.20 -17.07
C THR A 347 8.11 -16.86 -15.71
N ASP A 348 6.88 -17.20 -15.33
CA ASP A 348 6.53 -17.83 -14.07
C ASP A 348 6.15 -19.28 -14.28
N TYR A 349 6.67 -20.17 -13.42
CA TYR A 349 6.32 -21.58 -13.35
C TYR A 349 5.74 -21.85 -11.97
N SER A 350 4.45 -22.12 -11.91
CA SER A 350 3.76 -22.33 -10.65
C SER A 350 3.04 -23.68 -10.62
N THR A 351 3.08 -24.32 -9.44
CA THR A 351 2.23 -25.45 -9.12
C THR A 351 1.43 -25.12 -7.87
N VAL A 352 0.13 -25.37 -7.92
CA VAL A 352 -0.78 -25.08 -6.83
C VAL A 352 -1.58 -26.34 -6.52
N SER A 353 -1.58 -26.75 -5.24
CA SER A 353 -2.47 -27.77 -4.70
C SER A 353 -3.47 -27.09 -3.77
N THR A 354 -4.75 -27.40 -3.94
CA THR A 354 -5.82 -26.81 -3.15
C THR A 354 -6.71 -27.92 -2.60
N GLU A 355 -6.97 -27.87 -1.30
CA GLU A 355 -7.97 -28.66 -0.61
C GLU A 355 -9.07 -27.73 -0.14
N ARG A 356 -10.30 -28.05 -0.49
CA ARG A 356 -11.46 -27.27 -0.12
C ARG A 356 -12.54 -28.14 0.45
N THR A 357 -12.96 -27.85 1.67
CA THR A 357 -14.17 -28.40 2.27
C THR A 357 -15.32 -27.45 2.03
N ASN A 358 -16.33 -27.89 1.29
CA ASN A 358 -17.58 -27.14 1.11
C ASN A 358 -18.49 -27.45 2.30
N LEU A 359 -18.93 -26.41 2.97
CA LEU A 359 -19.77 -26.51 4.17
C LEU A 359 -21.23 -26.45 3.74
N LEU A 360 -21.89 -27.60 3.61
CA LEU A 360 -23.24 -27.72 3.08
C LEU A 360 -24.21 -28.22 4.16
N PRO A 361 -25.51 -27.77 4.11
CA PRO A 361 -26.53 -28.28 5.03
C PRO A 361 -26.82 -29.79 4.92
N SER A 362 -26.51 -30.38 3.77
CA SER A 362 -26.72 -31.82 3.48
C SER A 362 -25.53 -32.69 3.84
N GLY A 363 -24.48 -32.14 4.40
CA GLY A 363 -23.21 -32.80 4.64
C GLY A 363 -22.09 -32.16 3.80
N ASN A 364 -20.87 -32.17 4.32
CA ASN A 364 -19.73 -31.56 3.67
C ASN A 364 -19.33 -32.31 2.41
N THR A 365 -18.77 -31.61 1.44
CA THR A 365 -18.06 -32.20 0.30
C THR A 365 -16.63 -31.69 0.24
N TYR A 366 -15.75 -32.47 -0.38
CA TYR A 366 -14.31 -32.24 -0.32
C TYR A 366 -13.72 -32.19 -1.72
N ASP A 367 -13.24 -31.00 -2.09
CA ASP A 367 -12.60 -30.76 -3.39
C ASP A 367 -11.08 -30.81 -3.22
N TYR A 368 -10.42 -31.62 -4.02
CA TYR A 368 -8.97 -31.68 -4.14
C TYR A 368 -8.57 -31.26 -5.54
N GLN A 369 -7.61 -30.33 -5.63
CA GLN A 369 -7.23 -29.74 -6.91
C GLN A 369 -5.71 -29.67 -7.01
N TYR A 370 -5.19 -29.93 -8.20
CA TYR A 370 -3.79 -29.71 -8.52
C TYR A 370 -3.66 -29.01 -9.86
N SER A 371 -2.87 -27.95 -9.93
CA SER A 371 -2.64 -27.21 -11.16
C SER A 371 -1.15 -26.95 -11.38
N ARG A 372 -0.77 -26.94 -12.65
CA ARG A 372 0.54 -26.52 -13.14
C ARG A 372 0.33 -25.44 -14.15
N ALA A 373 1.08 -24.33 -14.03
CA ALA A 373 0.97 -23.23 -14.95
C ALA A 373 2.35 -22.69 -15.34
N ARG A 374 2.45 -22.30 -16.61
CA ARG A 374 3.56 -21.51 -17.13
C ARG A 374 2.98 -20.24 -17.73
N ARG A 375 3.37 -19.11 -17.18
CA ARG A 375 2.94 -17.80 -17.67
C ARG A 375 4.14 -16.99 -18.13
N ARG A 376 4.09 -16.48 -19.37
CA ARG A 376 5.06 -15.52 -19.88
C ARG A 376 4.36 -14.18 -20.07
N THR A 377 4.86 -13.15 -19.46
CA THR A 377 4.33 -11.78 -19.54
C THR A 377 5.42 -10.85 -20.03
N THR A 378 5.12 -10.04 -21.05
CA THR A 378 5.98 -8.95 -21.51
C THR A 378 5.21 -7.65 -21.30
N GLN A 379 5.78 -6.71 -20.59
CA GLN A 379 5.12 -5.49 -20.18
C GLN A 379 5.97 -4.27 -20.52
N PHE A 380 5.32 -3.27 -21.10
CA PHE A 380 5.85 -1.91 -21.24
C PHE A 380 4.95 -0.96 -20.45
N ARG A 381 5.55 -0.12 -19.63
CA ARG A 381 4.88 0.93 -18.87
C ARG A 381 5.58 2.24 -19.10
N GLN A 382 4.80 3.30 -19.30
CA GLN A 382 5.27 4.67 -19.38
C GLN A 382 4.33 5.56 -18.58
N SER A 383 4.89 6.55 -17.87
CA SER A 383 4.12 7.56 -17.17
C SER A 383 4.87 8.89 -17.20
N ASN A 384 4.16 9.97 -17.51
CA ASN A 384 4.69 11.32 -17.50
C ASN A 384 3.76 12.24 -16.72
N GLU A 385 4.33 13.20 -16.01
CA GLU A 385 3.61 14.24 -15.29
C GLU A 385 4.31 15.59 -15.46
N LEU A 386 3.55 16.57 -15.95
CA LEU A 386 3.97 17.95 -16.05
C LEU A 386 3.19 18.79 -15.03
N ASN A 387 3.90 19.43 -14.12
CA ASN A 387 3.36 20.39 -13.17
C ASN A 387 3.89 21.78 -13.48
N THR A 388 3.01 22.77 -13.60
CA THR A 388 3.38 24.16 -13.78
C THR A 388 2.62 25.02 -12.78
N GLN A 389 3.37 25.84 -12.02
CA GLN A 389 2.80 26.72 -11.01
C GLN A 389 3.16 28.18 -11.31
N GLY A 390 2.15 28.95 -11.70
CA GLY A 390 2.21 30.43 -11.79
C GLY A 390 1.68 31.09 -10.52
N LYS A 391 1.60 32.40 -10.52
CA LYS A 391 1.06 33.19 -9.39
C LYS A 391 -0.44 32.96 -9.18
N TYR A 392 -1.19 32.76 -10.25
CA TYR A 392 -2.65 32.68 -10.26
C TYR A 392 -3.20 31.37 -10.88
N VAL A 393 -2.35 30.60 -11.50
CA VAL A 393 -2.73 29.39 -12.23
C VAL A 393 -1.77 28.26 -11.86
N TRP A 394 -2.32 27.12 -11.51
CA TRP A 394 -1.61 25.85 -11.39
C TRP A 394 -2.19 24.87 -12.39
N THR A 395 -1.33 24.17 -13.11
CA THR A 395 -1.71 23.16 -14.10
C THR A 395 -0.95 21.86 -13.85
N ASN A 396 -1.67 20.76 -13.88
CA ASN A 396 -1.12 19.42 -13.84
C ASN A 396 -1.63 18.61 -15.04
N LEU A 397 -0.71 18.02 -15.79
CA LEU A 397 -1.01 17.12 -16.89
C LEU A 397 -0.32 15.79 -16.59
N LYS A 398 -1.07 14.68 -16.59
CA LYS A 398 -0.56 13.31 -16.42
C LYS A 398 -0.93 12.45 -17.61
N GLU A 399 0.01 11.65 -18.02
CA GLU A 399 -0.18 10.62 -19.05
C GLU A 399 0.37 9.30 -18.54
N ARG A 400 -0.30 8.18 -18.83
CA ARG A 400 0.16 6.83 -18.52
C ARG A 400 -0.27 5.87 -19.61
N VAL A 401 0.69 5.03 -20.05
CA VAL A 401 0.44 3.94 -21.00
C VAL A 401 1.01 2.66 -20.41
N ASN A 402 0.19 1.62 -20.35
CA ASN A 402 0.60 0.27 -19.98
C ASN A 402 0.22 -0.68 -21.11
N TYR A 403 1.17 -1.39 -21.65
CA TYR A 403 0.95 -2.46 -22.61
C TYR A 403 1.48 -3.78 -22.06
N THR A 404 0.65 -4.80 -22.03
CA THR A 404 1.00 -6.13 -21.54
C THR A 404 0.64 -7.17 -22.59
N LYS A 405 1.61 -7.99 -22.99
CA LYS A 405 1.40 -9.19 -23.80
C LYS A 405 1.65 -10.42 -22.92
N TYR A 406 0.77 -11.41 -23.00
CA TYR A 406 0.89 -12.61 -22.20
C TYR A 406 0.64 -13.88 -23.01
N LYS A 407 1.28 -14.98 -22.58
CA LYS A 407 1.00 -16.34 -23.01
C LYS A 407 1.02 -17.24 -21.77
N ASN A 408 -0.10 -17.92 -21.55
CA ASN A 408 -0.27 -18.82 -20.41
C ASN A 408 -0.53 -20.24 -20.93
N SER A 409 0.02 -21.23 -20.26
CA SER A 409 -0.32 -22.64 -20.46
C SER A 409 -0.54 -23.25 -19.10
N SER A 410 -1.68 -23.89 -18.88
CA SER A 410 -1.99 -24.51 -17.59
C SER A 410 -2.69 -25.85 -17.78
N SER A 411 -2.41 -26.76 -16.84
CA SER A 411 -3.12 -28.02 -16.67
C SER A 411 -3.70 -28.03 -15.25
N TYR A 412 -4.93 -28.48 -15.12
CA TYR A 412 -5.70 -28.49 -13.90
C TYR A 412 -6.41 -29.81 -13.77
N SER A 413 -6.18 -30.53 -12.66
CA SER A 413 -6.86 -31.77 -12.29
C SER A 413 -7.60 -31.57 -10.99
N ALA A 414 -8.83 -32.03 -10.89
CA ALA A 414 -9.63 -31.94 -9.67
C ALA A 414 -10.51 -33.16 -9.45
N ALA A 415 -10.85 -33.40 -8.19
CA ALA A 415 -11.80 -34.43 -7.78
C ALA A 415 -12.59 -33.92 -6.57
N THR A 416 -13.91 -34.20 -6.59
CA THR A 416 -14.85 -33.89 -5.50
C THR A 416 -15.35 -35.18 -4.89
N PHE A 417 -15.30 -35.28 -3.56
CA PHE A 417 -15.74 -36.46 -2.80
C PHE A 417 -16.83 -36.07 -1.80
N ASP A 418 -17.65 -37.04 -1.42
CA ASP A 418 -18.67 -36.93 -0.37
C ASP A 418 -18.08 -37.16 1.03
N GLU A 419 -16.85 -37.64 1.15
CA GLU A 419 -16.12 -37.83 2.41
C GLU A 419 -14.68 -37.29 2.34
N GLU A 420 -14.10 -36.94 3.50
CA GLU A 420 -12.74 -36.45 3.59
C GLU A 420 -11.71 -37.56 3.33
N LYS A 421 -10.81 -37.35 2.39
CA LYS A 421 -9.76 -38.30 2.02
C LYS A 421 -8.44 -37.92 2.70
N GLN A 422 -8.00 -38.72 3.66
CA GLN A 422 -6.79 -38.42 4.45
C GLN A 422 -5.46 -38.57 3.70
N ALA A 423 -5.42 -39.27 2.60
CA ALA A 423 -4.18 -39.57 1.86
C ALA A 423 -4.14 -38.97 0.45
N MET A 424 -4.99 -37.95 0.16
CA MET A 424 -5.07 -37.36 -1.16
C MET A 424 -3.89 -36.42 -1.40
N ASN A 425 -2.90 -36.88 -2.13
CA ASN A 425 -1.72 -36.10 -2.45
C ASN A 425 -1.72 -35.57 -3.90
N ARG A 426 -0.74 -34.73 -4.23
CA ARG A 426 -0.62 -34.11 -5.57
C ARG A 426 -0.52 -35.14 -6.69
N GLU A 427 0.19 -36.24 -6.47
CA GLU A 427 0.42 -37.27 -7.48
C GLU A 427 -0.89 -38.01 -7.81
N ILE A 428 -1.70 -38.33 -6.79
CA ILE A 428 -3.00 -38.94 -6.95
C ILE A 428 -3.93 -38.05 -7.74
N ILE A 429 -4.04 -36.75 -7.37
CA ILE A 429 -4.93 -35.80 -8.06
C ILE A 429 -4.46 -35.56 -9.49
N ASP A 430 -3.15 -35.37 -9.71
CA ASP A 430 -2.60 -35.17 -11.08
C ASP A 430 -2.89 -36.34 -12.00
N ASN A 431 -2.96 -37.55 -11.43
CA ASN A 431 -3.20 -38.80 -12.15
C ASN A 431 -4.56 -39.44 -11.86
N ILE A 432 -5.55 -38.69 -11.38
CA ILE A 432 -6.86 -39.24 -10.94
C ILE A 432 -7.63 -39.94 -12.08
N TYR A 433 -7.27 -39.70 -13.34
CA TYR A 433 -7.81 -40.37 -14.52
C TYR A 433 -7.09 -41.68 -14.85
N SER A 434 -5.89 -41.89 -14.32
CA SER A 434 -5.12 -43.11 -14.57
C SER A 434 -5.79 -44.37 -13.93
N ALA A 435 -5.69 -45.51 -14.61
CA ALA A 435 -6.17 -46.80 -14.11
C ALA A 435 -5.46 -47.21 -12.81
N ALA A 436 -4.24 -46.76 -12.56
CA ALA A 436 -3.47 -47.04 -11.34
C ALA A 436 -4.09 -46.47 -10.07
N TYR A 437 -5.02 -45.51 -10.18
CA TYR A 437 -5.64 -44.80 -9.04
C TYR A 437 -7.17 -45.06 -8.96
N VAL A 438 -7.66 -46.18 -9.50
CA VAL A 438 -9.09 -46.51 -9.46
C VAL A 438 -9.58 -46.69 -8.03
N ASP A 439 -8.78 -47.35 -7.15
CA ASP A 439 -9.11 -47.59 -5.76
C ASP A 439 -9.20 -46.28 -4.93
N GLN A 440 -8.66 -45.17 -5.43
CA GLN A 440 -8.73 -43.87 -4.77
C GLN A 440 -10.02 -43.08 -5.12
N ARG A 441 -10.92 -43.66 -5.91
CA ARG A 441 -12.16 -43.03 -6.39
C ARG A 441 -13.41 -43.38 -5.62
N ASP A 442 -13.26 -44.16 -4.54
CA ASP A 442 -14.38 -44.43 -3.63
C ASP A 442 -14.97 -43.14 -3.07
N GLY A 443 -16.31 -42.99 -3.03
CA GLY A 443 -17.00 -41.73 -2.67
C GLY A 443 -16.80 -40.59 -3.65
N LEU A 444 -16.32 -40.86 -4.88
CA LEU A 444 -16.10 -39.79 -5.90
C LEU A 444 -17.44 -39.31 -6.45
N MET A 445 -17.72 -38.00 -6.34
CA MET A 445 -18.87 -37.36 -6.95
C MET A 445 -18.57 -36.94 -8.39
N ASN A 446 -17.43 -36.35 -8.63
CA ASN A 446 -16.91 -35.99 -9.95
C ASN A 446 -15.39 -35.83 -9.95
N ARG A 447 -14.80 -35.93 -11.13
CA ARG A 447 -13.41 -35.58 -11.42
C ARG A 447 -13.33 -34.82 -12.71
N SER A 448 -12.42 -33.83 -12.78
CA SER A 448 -12.22 -33.03 -13.97
C SER A 448 -10.75 -32.88 -14.35
N LEU A 449 -10.51 -32.81 -15.63
CA LEU A 449 -9.21 -32.47 -16.22
C LEU A 449 -9.41 -31.32 -17.18
N GLN A 450 -8.62 -30.25 -17.03
CA GLN A 450 -8.69 -29.10 -17.89
C GLN A 450 -7.30 -28.66 -18.32
N ASN A 451 -7.07 -28.53 -19.59
CA ASN A 451 -5.88 -27.95 -20.19
C ASN A 451 -6.25 -26.62 -20.84
N ASN A 452 -5.47 -25.58 -20.59
CA ASN A 452 -5.69 -24.26 -21.17
C ASN A 452 -4.41 -23.77 -21.85
N ILE A 453 -4.56 -23.16 -23.02
CA ILE A 453 -3.56 -22.31 -23.65
C ILE A 453 -4.23 -20.97 -23.92
N GLN A 454 -3.70 -19.91 -23.33
CA GLN A 454 -4.23 -18.57 -23.45
C GLN A 454 -3.14 -17.61 -23.91
N ASP A 455 -3.39 -16.84 -24.93
CA ASP A 455 -2.54 -15.73 -25.33
C ASP A 455 -3.35 -14.47 -25.57
N GLY A 456 -2.72 -13.33 -25.41
CA GLY A 456 -3.41 -12.06 -25.55
C GLY A 456 -2.56 -10.87 -25.24
N HIS A 457 -3.21 -9.71 -25.29
CA HIS A 457 -2.60 -8.45 -24.87
C HIS A 457 -3.63 -7.55 -24.19
N GLN A 458 -3.11 -6.65 -23.37
CA GLN A 458 -3.87 -5.60 -22.70
C GLN A 458 -3.19 -4.25 -22.96
N LEU A 459 -3.95 -3.24 -23.34
CA LEU A 459 -3.54 -1.84 -23.43
C LEU A 459 -4.37 -1.03 -22.47
N ASN A 460 -3.71 -0.26 -21.60
CA ASN A 460 -4.33 0.75 -20.75
C ASN A 460 -3.66 2.09 -21.04
N ALA A 461 -4.44 3.07 -21.49
CA ALA A 461 -4.00 4.44 -21.74
C ALA A 461 -4.82 5.39 -20.87
N PHE A 462 -4.15 6.30 -20.17
CA PHE A 462 -4.75 7.28 -19.27
C PHE A 462 -4.17 8.66 -19.51
N LEU A 463 -5.05 9.66 -19.56
CA LEU A 463 -4.71 11.07 -19.64
C LEU A 463 -5.52 11.83 -18.59
N GLU A 464 -4.88 12.71 -17.83
CA GLU A 464 -5.52 13.57 -16.82
C GLU A 464 -4.99 15.00 -16.95
N TYR A 465 -5.89 15.94 -16.96
CA TYR A 465 -5.61 17.36 -16.93
C TYR A 465 -6.37 18.01 -15.77
N ASN A 466 -5.63 18.63 -14.87
CA ASN A 466 -6.18 19.40 -13.74
C ASN A 466 -5.68 20.84 -13.80
N ASN A 467 -6.56 21.76 -13.51
CA ASN A 467 -6.24 23.18 -13.44
C ASN A 467 -6.86 23.81 -12.19
N SER A 468 -6.12 24.68 -11.55
CA SER A 468 -6.59 25.52 -10.45
C SER A 468 -6.30 26.97 -10.75
N PHE A 469 -7.29 27.80 -10.60
CA PHE A 469 -7.19 29.25 -10.79
C PHE A 469 -7.50 29.98 -9.49
N LYS A 470 -6.64 30.93 -9.09
CA LYS A 470 -6.77 31.74 -7.86
C LYS A 470 -7.11 33.17 -8.21
N PHE A 471 -8.24 33.64 -7.70
CA PHE A 471 -8.68 35.03 -7.93
C PHE A 471 -7.90 36.01 -7.06
N LYS A 472 -7.57 37.16 -7.62
CA LYS A 472 -6.71 38.20 -6.98
C LYS A 472 -7.33 38.79 -5.71
N LYS A 473 -8.65 38.99 -5.68
CA LYS A 473 -9.34 39.82 -4.71
C LYS A 473 -9.59 39.11 -3.36
N ASN A 474 -9.98 37.83 -3.36
CA ASN A 474 -10.45 37.15 -2.16
C ASN A 474 -9.73 35.80 -1.89
N SER A 475 -8.71 35.47 -2.66
CA SER A 475 -8.08 34.13 -2.63
C SER A 475 -9.05 32.96 -2.86
N ASP A 476 -10.23 33.25 -3.43
CA ASP A 476 -11.14 32.24 -3.91
C ASP A 476 -10.50 31.49 -5.07
N GLY A 477 -10.98 30.28 -5.36
CA GLY A 477 -10.40 29.46 -6.42
C GLY A 477 -11.43 28.73 -7.26
N LEU A 478 -11.09 28.48 -8.50
CA LEU A 478 -11.82 27.61 -9.40
C LEU A 478 -10.93 26.42 -9.72
N ASN A 479 -11.39 25.22 -9.43
CA ASN A 479 -10.74 23.96 -9.79
C ASN A 479 -11.57 23.27 -10.86
N TYR A 480 -10.92 22.79 -11.90
CA TYR A 480 -11.57 21.96 -12.90
C TYR A 480 -10.58 20.96 -13.46
N GLY A 481 -11.09 19.83 -13.88
CA GLY A 481 -10.27 18.80 -14.46
C GLY A 481 -11.06 17.88 -15.35
N PHE A 482 -10.30 17.19 -16.18
CA PHE A 482 -10.78 16.17 -17.09
C PHE A 482 -9.81 15.00 -17.06
N SER A 483 -10.33 13.76 -17.05
CA SER A 483 -9.52 12.58 -17.28
C SER A 483 -10.21 11.60 -18.22
N GLY A 484 -9.40 10.91 -19.01
CA GLY A 484 -9.83 9.82 -19.88
C GLY A 484 -8.98 8.58 -19.64
N GLN A 485 -9.62 7.42 -19.57
CA GLN A 485 -8.96 6.13 -19.53
C GLN A 485 -9.54 5.23 -20.62
N TYR A 486 -8.67 4.63 -21.40
CA TYR A 486 -9.00 3.62 -22.38
C TYR A 486 -8.35 2.29 -22.01
N ASN A 487 -9.13 1.21 -22.04
CA ASN A 487 -8.65 -0.14 -21.85
C ASN A 487 -9.07 -1.00 -23.05
N GLU A 488 -8.14 -1.77 -23.55
CA GLU A 488 -8.39 -2.80 -24.56
C GLU A 488 -7.73 -4.10 -24.12
N GLU A 489 -8.46 -5.19 -24.21
CA GLU A 489 -7.95 -6.53 -23.98
C GLU A 489 -8.40 -7.43 -25.13
N LYS A 490 -7.46 -8.19 -25.69
CA LYS A 490 -7.76 -9.32 -26.56
C LYS A 490 -7.21 -10.58 -25.91
N SER A 491 -8.05 -11.58 -25.79
CA SER A 491 -7.70 -12.88 -25.23
C SER A 491 -8.19 -13.98 -26.16
N ASN A 492 -7.30 -14.87 -26.52
CA ASN A 492 -7.57 -16.14 -27.19
C ASN A 492 -7.34 -17.24 -26.18
N LEU A 493 -8.34 -18.10 -25.97
CA LEU A 493 -8.27 -19.21 -25.02
C LEU A 493 -8.65 -20.51 -25.71
N PHE A 494 -7.73 -21.46 -25.73
CA PHE A 494 -8.00 -22.86 -26.01
C PHE A 494 -8.21 -23.59 -24.69
N LYS A 495 -9.29 -24.35 -24.57
CA LYS A 495 -9.68 -25.10 -23.40
C LYS A 495 -10.08 -26.51 -23.79
N ASP A 496 -9.34 -27.50 -23.28
CA ASP A 496 -9.72 -28.91 -23.35
C ASP A 496 -10.19 -29.33 -21.96
N TYR A 497 -11.46 -29.71 -21.83
CA TYR A 497 -12.12 -29.93 -20.57
C TYR A 497 -12.87 -31.25 -20.56
N THR A 498 -12.57 -32.11 -19.58
CA THR A 498 -13.22 -33.39 -19.38
C THR A 498 -13.73 -33.46 -17.94
N ILE A 499 -15.01 -33.88 -17.77
CA ILE A 499 -15.62 -34.18 -16.50
C ILE A 499 -16.18 -35.60 -16.56
N ASN A 500 -15.89 -36.40 -15.52
CA ASN A 500 -16.56 -37.67 -15.28
C ASN A 500 -17.26 -37.60 -13.93
N TYR A 501 -18.51 -38.01 -13.89
CA TYR A 501 -19.30 -38.08 -12.65
C TYR A 501 -19.12 -39.45 -12.00
N GLY A 502 -19.21 -39.49 -10.66
CA GLY A 502 -19.17 -40.75 -9.91
C GLY A 502 -20.40 -41.64 -10.17
N ASN A 503 -21.51 -40.99 -10.51
CA ASN A 503 -22.70 -41.74 -10.97
C ASN A 503 -22.54 -42.12 -12.45
N GLU A 504 -22.40 -43.39 -12.75
CA GLU A 504 -22.23 -43.93 -14.11
C GLU A 504 -23.41 -43.64 -15.03
N SER A 505 -24.59 -43.32 -14.50
CA SER A 505 -25.76 -42.94 -15.33
C SER A 505 -25.67 -41.51 -15.89
N THR A 506 -24.77 -40.68 -15.34
CA THR A 506 -24.54 -39.31 -15.84
C THR A 506 -23.44 -39.34 -16.89
N PRO A 507 -23.74 -38.92 -18.15
CA PRO A 507 -22.76 -38.95 -19.22
C PRO A 507 -21.54 -38.07 -18.91
N ALA A 508 -20.37 -38.54 -19.29
CA ALA A 508 -19.15 -37.74 -19.18
C ALA A 508 -19.27 -36.51 -20.10
N TYR A 509 -18.77 -35.38 -19.60
CA TYR A 509 -18.67 -34.18 -20.39
C TYR A 509 -17.24 -34.03 -20.92
N LYS A 510 -17.11 -33.91 -22.24
CA LYS A 510 -15.81 -33.66 -22.90
C LYS A 510 -16.01 -32.61 -23.94
N GLN A 511 -15.18 -31.55 -23.94
CA GLN A 511 -15.18 -30.52 -24.98
C GLN A 511 -13.79 -29.95 -25.19
N ASN A 512 -13.48 -29.73 -26.48
CA ASN A 512 -12.34 -28.95 -26.94
C ASN A 512 -12.87 -27.61 -27.49
N GLU A 513 -12.51 -26.52 -26.82
CA GLU A 513 -13.11 -25.21 -27.01
C GLU A 513 -12.06 -24.16 -27.38
N TYR A 514 -12.46 -23.25 -28.26
CA TYR A 514 -11.73 -22.03 -28.51
C TYR A 514 -12.59 -20.81 -28.18
N TYR A 515 -12.03 -19.85 -27.49
CA TYR A 515 -12.68 -18.57 -27.18
C TYR A 515 -11.88 -17.42 -27.79
N ASN A 516 -12.55 -16.52 -28.52
CA ASN A 516 -12.04 -15.21 -28.90
C ASN A 516 -12.77 -14.15 -28.09
N GLN A 517 -12.03 -13.37 -27.28
CA GLN A 517 -12.60 -12.48 -26.28
C GLN A 517 -12.01 -11.07 -26.38
N PRO A 518 -12.44 -10.24 -27.34
CA PRO A 518 -12.08 -8.83 -27.38
C PRO A 518 -12.93 -8.02 -26.41
N ASN A 519 -12.29 -7.25 -25.54
CA ASN A 519 -12.91 -6.35 -24.58
C ASN A 519 -12.37 -4.94 -24.78
N LYS A 520 -13.25 -3.93 -24.74
CA LYS A 520 -12.89 -2.52 -24.79
C LYS A 520 -13.69 -1.75 -23.77
N SER A 521 -13.04 -0.82 -23.10
CA SER A 521 -13.75 0.11 -22.21
C SER A 521 -13.08 1.47 -22.23
N TYR A 522 -13.87 2.51 -22.01
CA TYR A 522 -13.35 3.83 -21.70
C TYR A 522 -14.13 4.45 -20.57
N THR A 523 -13.41 5.26 -19.78
CA THR A 523 -13.97 6.05 -18.70
C THR A 523 -13.56 7.49 -18.89
N LEU A 524 -14.51 8.40 -18.91
CA LEU A 524 -14.29 9.84 -18.99
C LEU A 524 -14.79 10.46 -17.70
N ASN A 525 -13.94 11.26 -17.04
CA ASN A 525 -14.32 12.02 -15.85
C ASN A 525 -14.14 13.50 -16.13
N ALA A 526 -15.06 14.30 -15.64
CA ALA A 526 -14.97 15.75 -15.62
C ALA A 526 -15.39 16.26 -14.25
N HIS A 527 -14.70 17.27 -13.74
CA HIS A 527 -15.11 17.91 -12.51
C HIS A 527 -14.90 19.42 -12.56
N VAL A 528 -15.73 20.13 -11.80
CA VAL A 528 -15.60 21.56 -11.55
C VAL A 528 -15.96 21.85 -10.10
N GLY A 529 -15.17 22.66 -9.43
CA GLY A 529 -15.40 23.07 -8.05
C GLY A 529 -14.98 24.51 -7.83
N TYR A 530 -15.75 25.22 -7.02
CA TYR A 530 -15.46 26.62 -6.66
C TYR A 530 -15.13 26.68 -5.17
N ILE A 531 -13.95 27.18 -4.83
CA ILE A 531 -13.49 27.38 -3.46
C ILE A 531 -13.88 28.78 -3.03
N TYR A 532 -14.90 28.88 -2.16
CA TYR A 532 -15.32 30.12 -1.55
C TYR A 532 -14.71 30.24 -0.15
N ARG A 533 -13.88 31.25 0.04
CA ARG A 533 -13.20 31.52 1.31
C ARG A 533 -14.05 32.46 2.17
N LEU A 534 -14.63 31.94 3.25
CA LEU A 534 -15.37 32.74 4.23
C LEU A 534 -14.44 33.61 5.07
N ASN A 535 -13.33 33.03 5.57
CA ASN A 535 -12.27 33.72 6.30
C ASN A 535 -10.97 32.88 6.26
N GLU A 536 -9.99 33.15 7.11
CA GLU A 536 -8.71 32.43 7.15
C GLU A 536 -8.84 30.97 7.53
N ASP A 537 -9.82 30.64 8.36
CA ASP A 537 -10.01 29.33 8.95
C ASP A 537 -11.14 28.51 8.28
N TYR A 538 -12.05 29.17 7.52
CA TYR A 538 -13.22 28.49 6.94
C TYR A 538 -13.29 28.64 5.42
N TYR A 539 -13.54 27.53 4.74
CA TYR A 539 -13.92 27.54 3.33
C TYR A 539 -15.06 26.56 3.04
N ILE A 540 -15.80 26.89 1.98
CA ILE A 540 -16.85 26.05 1.42
C ILE A 540 -16.48 25.80 -0.04
N GLN A 541 -16.65 24.56 -0.48
CA GLN A 541 -16.33 24.16 -1.84
C GLN A 541 -17.45 23.29 -2.41
N PRO A 542 -18.42 23.87 -3.11
CA PRO A 542 -19.31 23.10 -3.98
C PRO A 542 -18.51 22.50 -5.13
N GLU A 543 -18.77 21.23 -5.44
CA GLU A 543 -18.12 20.49 -6.51
C GLU A 543 -19.12 19.64 -7.25
N TYR A 544 -18.98 19.55 -8.54
CA TYR A 544 -19.71 18.64 -9.41
C TYR A 544 -18.72 17.73 -10.12
N PHE A 545 -19.01 16.44 -10.09
CA PHE A 545 -18.26 15.41 -10.80
C PHE A 545 -19.20 14.67 -11.74
N PHE A 546 -18.74 14.42 -12.93
CA PHE A 546 -19.39 13.60 -13.92
C PHE A 546 -18.47 12.47 -14.35
N THR A 547 -18.95 11.24 -14.33
CA THR A 547 -18.24 10.06 -14.83
C THR A 547 -19.09 9.40 -15.90
N HIS A 548 -18.52 9.20 -17.07
CA HIS A 548 -19.08 8.39 -18.14
C HIS A 548 -18.21 7.16 -18.37
N GLN A 549 -18.77 5.98 -18.25
CA GLN A 549 -18.07 4.72 -18.44
C GLN A 549 -18.82 3.86 -19.46
N THR A 550 -18.07 3.26 -20.39
CA THR A 550 -18.60 2.21 -21.25
C THR A 550 -17.69 0.98 -21.18
N SER A 551 -18.27 -0.18 -21.40
CA SER A 551 -17.53 -1.43 -21.51
C SER A 551 -18.21 -2.34 -22.52
N ASP A 552 -17.52 -2.64 -23.60
CA ASP A 552 -17.92 -3.57 -24.63
C ASP A 552 -17.13 -4.87 -24.45
N LYS A 553 -17.84 -5.97 -24.18
CA LYS A 553 -17.25 -7.32 -24.02
C LYS A 553 -17.91 -8.24 -25.01
N ASP A 554 -17.10 -8.93 -25.79
CA ASP A 554 -17.54 -9.98 -26.69
C ASP A 554 -16.84 -11.28 -26.30
N SER A 555 -17.56 -12.38 -26.32
CA SER A 555 -17.02 -13.72 -26.12
C SER A 555 -17.60 -14.64 -27.17
N GLN A 556 -16.77 -15.07 -28.10
CA GLN A 556 -17.12 -16.00 -29.18
C GLN A 556 -16.55 -17.36 -28.83
N ARG A 557 -17.41 -18.37 -28.74
CA ARG A 557 -17.07 -19.76 -28.44
C ARG A 557 -17.17 -20.61 -29.69
N TYR A 558 -16.21 -21.49 -29.86
CA TYR A 558 -16.13 -22.45 -30.93
C TYR A 558 -15.86 -23.85 -30.39
N LEU A 559 -16.61 -24.87 -30.82
CA LEU A 559 -16.55 -26.25 -30.31
C LEU A 559 -15.70 -27.08 -31.26
N LEU A 560 -14.36 -27.07 -31.06
CA LEU A 560 -13.41 -27.69 -31.97
C LEU A 560 -13.54 -29.20 -32.05
N ASP A 561 -14.08 -29.84 -31.01
CA ASP A 561 -14.40 -31.26 -30.96
C ASP A 561 -15.50 -31.70 -31.99
N ARG A 562 -16.18 -30.75 -32.63
CA ARG A 562 -17.19 -31.00 -33.68
C ARG A 562 -16.61 -30.96 -35.09
N LEU A 563 -15.34 -30.62 -35.23
CA LEU A 563 -14.65 -30.69 -36.55
C LEU A 563 -14.29 -32.13 -36.88
N GLU A 564 -14.25 -32.47 -38.18
CA GLU A 564 -13.77 -33.79 -38.64
C GLU A 564 -12.31 -34.03 -38.19
N GLU A 565 -11.46 -32.97 -38.23
CA GLU A 565 -10.09 -32.97 -37.72
C GLU A 565 -9.95 -31.90 -36.67
N GLU A 566 -9.90 -32.29 -35.38
CA GLU A 566 -9.75 -31.35 -34.27
C GLU A 566 -8.45 -30.50 -34.31
N GLY A 567 -7.45 -30.98 -35.05
CA GLY A 567 -6.14 -30.33 -35.08
C GLY A 567 -5.32 -30.57 -33.82
N VAL A 568 -4.18 -29.87 -33.70
CA VAL A 568 -3.32 -29.90 -32.51
C VAL A 568 -3.84 -28.90 -31.49
N PHE A 569 -4.00 -29.32 -30.25
CA PHE A 569 -4.45 -28.45 -29.18
C PHE A 569 -3.61 -27.16 -29.07
N GLY A 570 -4.26 -26.01 -29.08
CA GLY A 570 -3.65 -24.69 -29.08
C GLY A 570 -3.37 -24.12 -30.50
N SER A 571 -3.84 -24.77 -31.56
CA SER A 571 -3.84 -24.27 -32.92
C SER A 571 -5.27 -24.21 -33.48
N LEU A 572 -5.58 -23.26 -34.37
CA LEU A 572 -6.88 -23.13 -35.04
C LEU A 572 -6.84 -23.82 -36.41
N PRO A 573 -7.67 -24.86 -36.65
CA PRO A 573 -7.96 -25.37 -37.99
C PRO A 573 -8.59 -24.28 -38.88
N ALA A 574 -8.42 -24.36 -40.18
CA ALA A 574 -8.91 -23.35 -41.13
C ALA A 574 -10.45 -23.23 -41.15
N ASP A 575 -11.14 -24.30 -40.85
CA ASP A 575 -12.59 -24.48 -40.84
C ASP A 575 -13.26 -24.22 -39.47
N TYR A 576 -12.49 -23.79 -38.48
CA TYR A 576 -13.02 -23.52 -37.10
C TYR A 576 -14.26 -22.61 -37.09
N PRO A 577 -14.47 -21.64 -37.99
CA PRO A 577 -15.66 -20.82 -37.97
C PRO A 577 -16.98 -21.60 -38.15
N SER A 578 -16.92 -22.80 -38.76
CA SER A 578 -18.11 -23.64 -38.98
C SER A 578 -18.71 -24.22 -37.71
N VAL A 579 -17.90 -24.27 -36.61
CA VAL A 579 -18.32 -24.84 -35.35
C VAL A 579 -18.55 -23.76 -34.25
N PHE A 580 -18.94 -22.57 -34.70
CA PHE A 580 -19.35 -21.49 -33.86
C PHE A 580 -20.52 -21.89 -32.96
N ASP A 581 -20.42 -21.62 -31.63
CA ASP A 581 -21.47 -21.90 -30.66
C ASP A 581 -22.22 -20.60 -30.27
N PRO A 582 -23.31 -20.23 -30.97
CA PRO A 582 -24.00 -18.98 -30.68
C PRO A 582 -24.68 -18.97 -29.31
N ASP A 583 -25.13 -20.14 -28.79
CA ASP A 583 -25.88 -20.23 -27.54
C ASP A 583 -25.03 -19.96 -26.31
N ASN A 584 -23.70 -20.15 -26.44
CA ASN A 584 -22.72 -19.85 -25.36
C ASN A 584 -21.74 -18.75 -25.75
N SER A 585 -22.01 -18.03 -26.82
CA SER A 585 -21.34 -16.78 -27.20
C SER A 585 -22.20 -15.60 -26.79
N PHE A 586 -21.55 -14.51 -26.36
CA PHE A 586 -22.29 -13.31 -25.94
C PHE A 586 -21.60 -12.03 -26.34
N THR A 587 -22.40 -10.97 -26.49
CA THR A 587 -21.96 -9.59 -26.50
C THR A 587 -22.59 -8.84 -25.33
N SER A 588 -21.80 -8.01 -24.66
CA SER A 588 -22.23 -7.23 -23.52
C SER A 588 -21.78 -5.79 -23.68
N ARG A 589 -22.72 -4.85 -23.72
CA ARG A 589 -22.46 -3.41 -23.85
C ARG A 589 -23.02 -2.66 -22.67
N TYR A 590 -22.13 -2.29 -21.77
CA TYR A 590 -22.43 -1.57 -20.56
C TYR A 590 -22.18 -0.08 -20.72
N ARG A 591 -23.04 0.73 -20.16
CA ARG A 591 -22.89 2.19 -20.04
C ARG A 591 -23.32 2.63 -18.62
N ASP A 592 -22.53 3.52 -18.05
CA ASP A 592 -22.79 4.16 -16.75
C ASP A 592 -22.52 5.67 -16.86
N ASN A 593 -23.50 6.47 -16.47
CA ASN A 593 -23.35 7.90 -16.24
C ASN A 593 -23.57 8.17 -14.76
N THR A 594 -22.53 8.55 -14.08
CA THR A 594 -22.61 8.90 -12.65
C THR A 594 -22.44 10.40 -12.48
N HIS A 595 -23.45 11.03 -11.86
CA HIS A 595 -23.43 12.43 -11.46
C HIS A 595 -23.22 12.50 -9.95
N GLN A 596 -22.25 13.28 -9.50
CA GLN A 596 -21.97 13.50 -8.09
C GLN A 596 -21.95 14.99 -7.79
N LEU A 597 -22.80 15.41 -6.87
CA LEU A 597 -22.76 16.74 -6.26
C LEU A 597 -22.16 16.61 -4.87
N SER A 598 -21.21 17.45 -4.52
CA SER A 598 -20.61 17.51 -3.20
C SER A 598 -20.47 18.94 -2.70
N LEU A 599 -20.56 19.10 -1.38
CA LEU A 599 -20.35 20.38 -0.71
C LEU A 599 -19.33 20.16 0.41
N ARG A 600 -18.08 20.48 0.14
CA ARG A 600 -17.03 20.39 1.18
C ARG A 600 -17.08 21.64 2.04
N MET A 601 -17.17 21.44 3.35
CA MET A 601 -17.07 22.49 4.37
C MET A 601 -15.92 22.16 5.29
N SER A 602 -14.93 23.04 5.37
CA SER A 602 -13.74 22.81 6.17
C SER A 602 -13.46 23.99 7.09
N HIS A 603 -13.08 23.65 8.32
CA HIS A 603 -12.53 24.54 9.32
C HIS A 603 -11.17 24.04 9.76
N TRP A 604 -10.18 24.92 9.81
CA TRP A 604 -8.82 24.52 10.10
C TRP A 604 -8.12 25.46 11.04
N THR A 605 -7.69 24.94 12.19
CA THR A 605 -6.83 25.62 13.16
C THR A 605 -5.70 24.69 13.62
N LYS A 606 -4.69 25.21 14.30
CA LYS A 606 -3.58 24.40 14.81
C LYS A 606 -4.00 23.31 15.80
N ARG A 607 -5.10 23.52 16.55
CA ARG A 607 -5.54 22.59 17.58
C ARG A 607 -6.67 21.70 17.14
N PHE A 608 -7.60 22.28 16.39
CA PHE A 608 -8.80 21.60 15.96
C PHE A 608 -9.06 21.91 14.50
N SER A 609 -9.29 20.87 13.71
CA SER A 609 -9.78 21.00 12.35
C SER A 609 -10.87 19.97 12.07
N PHE A 610 -11.82 20.36 11.24
CA PHE A 610 -12.79 19.40 10.72
C PHE A 610 -13.11 19.68 9.26
N THR A 611 -13.46 18.61 8.56
CA THR A 611 -13.98 18.65 7.19
C THR A 611 -15.21 17.78 7.13
N VAL A 612 -16.29 18.30 6.57
CA VAL A 612 -17.52 17.55 6.29
C VAL A 612 -17.85 17.73 4.82
N THR A 613 -18.12 16.64 4.13
CA THR A 613 -18.43 16.65 2.68
C THR A 613 -19.68 15.80 2.42
N PRO A 614 -20.90 16.36 2.53
CA PRO A 614 -22.11 15.70 2.03
C PRO A 614 -22.02 15.52 0.52
N ARG A 615 -22.52 14.37 0.04
CA ARG A 615 -22.55 14.00 -1.37
C ARG A 615 -23.89 13.42 -1.77
N VAL A 616 -24.27 13.71 -2.99
CA VAL A 616 -25.41 13.08 -3.66
C VAL A 616 -24.91 12.45 -4.93
N TYR A 617 -25.23 11.19 -5.13
CA TYR A 617 -24.91 10.42 -6.31
C TYR A 617 -26.18 10.07 -7.08
N VAL A 618 -26.14 10.23 -8.39
CA VAL A 618 -27.16 9.74 -9.31
C VAL A 618 -26.49 8.85 -10.32
N PHE A 619 -26.92 7.60 -10.39
CA PHE A 619 -26.41 6.58 -11.26
C PHE A 619 -27.44 6.29 -12.36
N ASP A 620 -27.03 6.44 -13.63
CA ASP A 620 -27.80 6.05 -14.81
C ASP A 620 -27.05 4.97 -15.54
N GLN A 621 -27.49 3.71 -15.38
CA GLN A 621 -26.79 2.53 -15.83
C GLN A 621 -27.65 1.75 -16.83
N SER A 622 -27.02 1.23 -17.89
CA SER A 622 -27.68 0.37 -18.86
C SER A 622 -26.72 -0.72 -19.36
N LEU A 623 -27.28 -1.88 -19.61
CA LEU A 623 -26.62 -3.05 -20.16
C LEU A 623 -27.47 -3.62 -21.29
N ASN A 624 -26.88 -3.69 -22.49
CA ASN A 624 -27.42 -4.49 -23.59
C ASN A 624 -26.60 -5.77 -23.66
N TYR A 625 -27.25 -6.90 -23.40
CA TYR A 625 -26.62 -8.21 -23.38
C TYR A 625 -27.31 -9.10 -24.41
N ARG A 626 -26.54 -9.68 -25.31
CA ARG A 626 -27.02 -10.64 -26.31
C ARG A 626 -26.33 -11.97 -26.12
N ARG A 627 -27.10 -13.05 -26.12
CA ARG A 627 -26.59 -14.42 -26.10
C ARG A 627 -27.48 -15.28 -27.00
N GLY A 628 -26.85 -15.92 -27.99
CA GLY A 628 -27.60 -16.64 -29.05
C GLY A 628 -28.51 -15.72 -29.81
N SER A 629 -29.77 -16.09 -29.93
CA SER A 629 -30.84 -15.30 -30.54
C SER A 629 -31.57 -14.36 -29.58
N LYS A 630 -31.18 -14.31 -28.29
CA LYS A 630 -31.85 -13.54 -27.24
C LYS A 630 -31.13 -12.25 -26.97
N ASP A 631 -31.87 -11.15 -26.95
CA ASP A 631 -31.42 -9.82 -26.55
C ASP A 631 -32.05 -9.48 -25.21
N TYR A 632 -31.25 -9.00 -24.29
CA TYR A 632 -31.65 -8.53 -22.98
C TYR A 632 -31.26 -7.07 -22.82
N HIS A 633 -32.16 -6.28 -22.28
CA HIS A 633 -31.87 -4.90 -21.92
C HIS A 633 -32.17 -4.72 -20.43
N VAL A 634 -31.13 -4.36 -19.69
CA VAL A 634 -31.25 -4.04 -18.25
C VAL A 634 -30.88 -2.57 -18.07
N SER A 635 -31.75 -1.80 -17.45
CA SER A 635 -31.49 -0.40 -17.10
C SER A 635 -31.80 -0.15 -15.64
N ARG A 636 -31.03 0.75 -15.03
CA ARG A 636 -31.16 1.06 -13.62
C ARG A 636 -30.81 2.52 -13.37
N ASN A 637 -31.77 3.25 -12.80
CA ASN A 637 -31.60 4.62 -12.36
C ASN A 637 -31.76 4.68 -10.85
N THR A 638 -30.71 5.04 -10.13
CA THR A 638 -30.72 5.08 -8.67
C THR A 638 -30.02 6.33 -8.15
N ALA A 639 -30.44 6.78 -6.97
CA ALA A 639 -29.80 7.88 -6.26
C ALA A 639 -29.36 7.40 -4.87
N SER A 640 -28.20 7.88 -4.41
CA SER A 640 -27.69 7.62 -3.08
C SER A 640 -27.30 8.92 -2.40
N PHE A 641 -27.77 9.10 -1.17
CA PHE A 641 -27.48 10.27 -0.35
C PHE A 641 -26.48 9.90 0.73
N ALA A 642 -25.34 10.51 0.71
CA ALA A 642 -24.26 10.31 1.68
C ALA A 642 -24.01 11.65 2.41
N LEU A 643 -24.88 12.00 3.38
CA LEU A 643 -24.86 13.30 4.07
C LEU A 643 -23.57 13.57 4.86
N ALA A 644 -22.87 12.52 5.29
CA ALA A 644 -21.55 12.61 5.92
C ALA A 644 -20.52 11.80 5.16
N SER A 645 -20.58 11.84 3.82
CA SER A 645 -19.78 10.99 2.92
C SER A 645 -18.28 11.03 3.22
N TRP A 646 -17.79 12.14 3.72
CA TRP A 646 -16.44 12.24 4.26
C TRP A 646 -16.44 13.28 5.40
N THR A 647 -16.25 12.78 6.61
CA THR A 647 -16.12 13.61 7.80
C THR A 647 -14.82 13.28 8.49
N GLU A 648 -13.97 14.27 8.69
CA GLU A 648 -12.72 14.13 9.43
C GLU A 648 -12.64 15.21 10.50
N MET A 649 -12.26 14.81 11.70
CA MET A 649 -12.00 15.70 12.83
C MET A 649 -10.61 15.42 13.38
N TYR A 650 -9.82 16.45 13.54
CA TYR A 650 -8.50 16.36 14.16
C TYR A 650 -8.45 17.22 15.42
N TYR A 651 -7.87 16.67 16.47
CA TYR A 651 -7.58 17.41 17.69
C TYR A 651 -6.14 17.16 18.12
N ASN A 652 -5.33 18.22 18.15
CA ASN A 652 -3.94 18.20 18.54
C ASN A 652 -3.78 18.84 19.93
N PHE A 653 -3.14 18.13 20.85
CA PHE A 653 -2.76 18.68 22.14
C PHE A 653 -1.33 18.34 22.52
N ALA A 654 -0.70 19.27 23.23
CA ALA A 654 0.66 19.11 23.73
C ALA A 654 0.60 19.01 25.25
N PHE A 655 1.17 17.95 25.83
CA PHE A 655 1.41 17.82 27.25
C PHE A 655 2.75 18.46 27.59
N LYS A 656 2.72 19.42 28.52
CA LYS A 656 3.93 19.96 29.19
C LYS A 656 4.23 19.06 30.36
N ASP A 657 5.20 18.34 30.56
CA ASP A 657 5.54 17.47 31.70
C ASP A 657 4.72 16.19 31.79
N ASP A 658 4.74 15.39 30.70
CA ASP A 658 4.20 14.04 30.73
C ASP A 658 5.04 13.16 31.70
N PRO A 659 4.46 12.59 32.79
CA PRO A 659 5.19 11.81 33.77
C PRO A 659 5.82 10.53 33.24
N PHE A 660 5.36 10.01 32.08
CA PHE A 660 5.89 8.80 31.44
C PHE A 660 6.90 9.10 30.34
N MET A 661 6.88 10.28 29.72
CA MET A 661 7.50 10.54 28.41
C MET A 661 8.47 11.73 28.39
N GLY A 662 8.67 12.46 29.50
CA GLY A 662 9.52 13.66 29.55
C GLY A 662 8.89 14.88 28.85
N LYS A 663 9.66 15.96 28.82
CA LYS A 663 9.23 17.37 28.77
C LYS A 663 8.30 17.88 27.66
N THR A 664 7.79 17.14 26.70
CA THR A 664 6.72 17.59 25.79
C THR A 664 6.35 16.47 24.84
N SER A 665 5.18 15.90 24.95
CA SER A 665 4.61 15.00 23.95
C SER A 665 3.49 15.71 23.18
N THR A 666 3.43 15.49 21.89
CA THR A 666 2.29 15.93 21.08
C THR A 666 1.42 14.71 20.81
N GLN A 667 0.14 14.82 21.11
CA GLN A 667 -0.84 13.79 20.83
C GLN A 667 -1.84 14.29 19.79
N ASN A 668 -2.24 13.40 18.89
CA ASN A 668 -3.19 13.65 17.84
C ASN A 668 -4.33 12.64 17.92
N PHE A 669 -5.57 13.12 17.94
CA PHE A 669 -6.77 12.33 17.73
C PHE A 669 -7.36 12.68 16.37
N LYS A 670 -7.62 11.67 15.56
CA LYS A 670 -8.33 11.79 14.30
C LYS A 670 -9.55 10.88 14.34
N LEU A 671 -10.73 11.44 14.18
CA LEU A 671 -11.97 10.69 13.91
C LEU A 671 -12.32 10.86 12.45
N SER A 672 -12.49 9.77 11.73
CA SER A 672 -12.95 9.76 10.33
C SER A 672 -14.22 8.93 10.20
N TYR A 673 -15.13 9.41 9.39
CA TYR A 673 -16.33 8.72 8.97
C TYR A 673 -16.53 8.87 7.47
N LEU A 674 -16.59 7.74 6.77
CA LEU A 674 -16.76 7.66 5.32
C LEU A 674 -18.00 6.85 4.99
N ILE A 675 -18.82 7.34 4.04
CA ILE A 675 -19.92 6.58 3.43
C ILE A 675 -19.64 6.49 1.93
N THR A 676 -19.62 5.27 1.41
CA THR A 676 -19.40 5.02 -0.02
C THR A 676 -20.52 4.13 -0.57
N PRO A 677 -21.35 4.61 -1.50
CA PRO A 677 -22.30 3.78 -2.21
C PRO A 677 -21.58 2.99 -3.32
N ARG A 678 -22.02 1.75 -3.56
CA ARG A 678 -21.60 0.91 -4.68
C ARG A 678 -22.81 0.31 -5.38
N THR A 679 -22.83 0.37 -6.69
CA THR A 679 -23.88 -0.25 -7.51
C THR A 679 -23.52 -1.70 -7.82
N PRO A 680 -24.49 -2.63 -7.88
CA PRO A 680 -24.25 -3.99 -8.36
C PRO A 680 -23.91 -4.00 -9.86
N ASP A 681 -23.17 -5.02 -10.30
CA ASP A 681 -22.96 -5.28 -11.73
C ASP A 681 -24.30 -5.68 -12.38
N LEU A 682 -24.70 -4.97 -13.44
CA LEU A 682 -25.95 -5.25 -14.15
C LEU A 682 -25.97 -6.65 -14.79
N ALA A 683 -24.85 -7.29 -15.00
CA ALA A 683 -24.76 -8.66 -15.47
C ALA A 683 -25.49 -9.66 -14.54
N TYR A 684 -25.55 -9.37 -13.23
CA TYR A 684 -26.30 -10.20 -12.25
C TYR A 684 -27.81 -10.08 -12.42
N LEU A 685 -28.28 -9.03 -13.10
CA LEU A 685 -29.72 -8.78 -13.33
C LEU A 685 -30.19 -9.32 -14.69
N VAL A 686 -29.30 -9.86 -15.50
CA VAL A 686 -29.68 -10.48 -16.78
C VAL A 686 -30.35 -11.83 -16.49
N PRO A 687 -31.64 -12.06 -16.89
CA PRO A 687 -32.37 -13.27 -16.53
C PRO A 687 -31.93 -14.47 -17.40
N ILE A 688 -30.71 -14.89 -17.23
CA ILE A 688 -30.12 -16.05 -17.92
C ILE A 688 -29.66 -17.09 -16.92
N ARG A 689 -29.61 -18.34 -17.39
CA ARG A 689 -28.92 -19.44 -16.74
C ARG A 689 -27.64 -19.73 -17.51
N ASP A 690 -26.50 -19.37 -16.93
CA ASP A 690 -25.19 -19.58 -17.54
C ASP A 690 -24.58 -20.89 -17.03
N ALA A 691 -24.50 -21.88 -17.90
CA ALA A 691 -23.98 -23.22 -17.66
C ALA A 691 -22.75 -23.53 -18.53
N ILE A 692 -21.98 -22.50 -18.96
CA ILE A 692 -20.72 -22.67 -19.69
C ILE A 692 -19.73 -23.50 -18.85
N ASP A 693 -19.71 -23.29 -17.54
CA ASP A 693 -19.06 -24.22 -16.59
C ASP A 693 -20.14 -25.17 -16.05
N PRO A 694 -20.12 -26.46 -16.44
CA PRO A 694 -21.16 -27.39 -16.03
C PRO A 694 -21.20 -27.67 -14.51
N LEU A 695 -20.11 -27.40 -13.79
CA LEU A 695 -20.04 -27.58 -12.33
C LEU A 695 -20.45 -26.31 -11.57
N ASN A 696 -20.48 -25.14 -12.21
CA ASN A 696 -20.83 -23.86 -11.60
C ASN A 696 -21.80 -23.08 -12.50
N ILE A 697 -23.07 -23.22 -12.25
CA ILE A 697 -24.15 -22.59 -13.03
C ILE A 697 -24.47 -21.24 -12.38
N TYR A 698 -24.48 -20.15 -13.13
CA TYR A 698 -24.85 -18.83 -12.66
C TYR A 698 -26.25 -18.44 -13.14
N GLU A 699 -27.07 -17.91 -12.26
CA GLU A 699 -28.42 -17.45 -12.59
C GLU A 699 -28.60 -15.96 -12.20
N GLY A 700 -29.17 -15.21 -13.13
CA GLY A 700 -29.52 -13.82 -12.90
C GLY A 700 -30.67 -13.65 -11.92
N VAL A 701 -30.77 -12.47 -11.33
CA VAL A 701 -31.84 -12.09 -10.38
C VAL A 701 -32.60 -10.85 -10.87
N GLU A 702 -33.84 -10.66 -10.40
CA GLU A 702 -34.69 -9.58 -10.88
C GLU A 702 -34.25 -8.19 -10.40
N SER A 703 -33.72 -8.09 -9.17
CA SER A 703 -33.28 -6.83 -8.60
C SER A 703 -32.18 -7.01 -7.55
N LEU A 704 -31.34 -5.99 -7.43
CA LEU A 704 -30.34 -5.84 -6.38
C LEU A 704 -30.28 -4.38 -5.95
N ASP A 705 -30.13 -4.14 -4.65
CA ASP A 705 -29.93 -2.82 -4.09
C ASP A 705 -28.48 -2.37 -4.13
N ASN A 706 -28.24 -1.05 -4.04
CA ASN A 706 -26.91 -0.51 -3.85
C ASN A 706 -26.38 -0.89 -2.47
N GLU A 707 -25.11 -1.27 -2.42
CA GLU A 707 -24.40 -1.41 -1.15
C GLU A 707 -24.05 -0.02 -0.59
N LEU A 708 -24.10 0.12 0.73
CA LEU A 708 -23.59 1.30 1.44
C LEU A 708 -22.50 0.85 2.43
N PHE A 709 -21.29 1.33 2.19
CA PHE A 709 -20.15 1.13 3.07
C PHE A 709 -20.05 2.28 4.05
N HIS A 710 -20.06 1.98 5.34
CA HIS A 710 -19.81 2.92 6.43
C HIS A 710 -18.50 2.54 7.10
N GLU A 711 -17.55 3.46 7.13
CA GLU A 711 -16.24 3.28 7.78
C GLU A 711 -16.09 4.36 8.86
N ILE A 712 -16.01 3.94 10.11
CA ILE A 712 -15.76 4.79 11.27
C ILE A 712 -14.41 4.41 11.84
N GLU A 713 -13.46 5.33 11.89
CA GLU A 713 -12.14 5.09 12.44
C GLU A 713 -11.72 6.20 13.40
N LEU A 714 -11.25 5.81 14.58
CA LEU A 714 -10.59 6.68 15.55
C LEU A 714 -9.11 6.33 15.61
N THR A 715 -8.27 7.27 15.24
CA THR A 715 -6.81 7.15 15.34
C THR A 715 -6.31 8.02 16.50
N TRP A 716 -5.56 7.41 17.40
CA TRP A 716 -4.78 8.11 18.41
C TRP A 716 -3.30 7.90 18.13
N SER A 717 -2.54 8.96 17.95
CA SER A 717 -1.10 8.89 17.76
C SER A 717 -0.37 9.76 18.76
N MET A 718 0.68 9.20 19.33
CA MET A 718 1.55 9.87 20.30
C MET A 718 2.91 10.11 19.65
N LYS A 719 3.36 11.36 19.62
CA LYS A 719 4.66 11.77 19.09
C LYS A 719 5.53 12.35 20.22
N PRO A 720 6.23 11.53 20.99
CA PRO A 720 7.14 12.02 22.02
C PRO A 720 8.49 12.44 21.42
N ARG A 721 9.21 13.30 22.09
CA ARG A 721 10.55 13.72 21.70
C ARG A 721 11.63 12.63 21.75
N ASN A 722 11.43 11.56 22.49
CA ASN A 722 12.45 10.55 22.79
C ASN A 722 12.04 9.18 22.30
N ALA A 723 12.56 8.73 21.15
CA ALA A 723 12.71 7.31 20.76
C ALA A 723 11.57 6.33 21.14
N PHE A 724 10.36 6.86 21.39
CA PHE A 724 9.13 6.13 21.63
C PHE A 724 8.05 6.66 20.67
N ASN A 725 7.28 5.78 20.10
CA ASN A 725 6.19 6.11 19.22
C ASN A 725 5.08 5.10 19.41
N ASN A 726 3.83 5.56 19.48
CA ASN A 726 2.66 4.69 19.54
C ASN A 726 1.55 5.28 18.68
N ALA A 727 0.88 4.43 17.92
CA ALA A 727 -0.34 4.74 17.19
C ALA A 727 -1.36 3.63 17.42
N LEU A 728 -2.58 4.01 17.79
CA LEU A 728 -3.72 3.13 18.00
C LEU A 728 -4.83 3.54 17.04
N ILE A 729 -5.35 2.57 16.30
CA ILE A 729 -6.50 2.76 15.41
C ILE A 729 -7.62 1.83 15.86
N LEU A 730 -8.78 2.37 16.12
CA LEU A 730 -10.02 1.65 16.37
C LEU A 730 -10.92 1.84 15.17
N GLY A 731 -11.37 0.76 14.54
CA GLY A 731 -12.24 0.81 13.37
C GLY A 731 -13.53 0.02 13.55
N TYR A 732 -14.60 0.55 13.00
CA TYR A 732 -15.89 -0.13 12.88
C TYR A 732 -16.48 0.13 11.50
N HIS A 733 -16.53 -0.92 10.68
CA HIS A 733 -17.03 -0.90 9.32
C HIS A 733 -18.35 -1.67 9.23
N ILE A 734 -19.33 -1.10 8.57
CA ILE A 734 -20.66 -1.70 8.35
C ILE A 734 -20.91 -1.70 6.84
N THR A 735 -21.48 -2.79 6.33
CA THR A 735 -21.97 -2.84 4.95
C THR A 735 -23.47 -3.11 4.98
N GLU A 736 -24.24 -2.11 4.55
CA GLU A 736 -25.66 -2.27 4.31
C GLU A 736 -25.88 -2.80 2.90
N ASN A 737 -26.87 -3.69 2.74
CA ASN A 737 -27.22 -4.35 1.48
C ASN A 737 -26.00 -5.03 0.80
N MET A 738 -25.11 -5.62 1.58
CA MET A 738 -23.91 -6.27 1.05
C MET A 738 -24.29 -7.31 -0.01
N LEU A 739 -23.66 -7.23 -1.16
CA LEU A 739 -23.83 -8.20 -2.24
C LEU A 739 -23.13 -9.52 -1.88
N THR A 740 -23.93 -10.56 -1.73
CA THR A 740 -23.48 -11.91 -1.33
C THR A 740 -23.87 -12.90 -2.41
N ARG A 741 -22.96 -13.83 -2.76
CA ARG A 741 -23.29 -14.96 -3.62
C ARG A 741 -23.79 -16.12 -2.76
N GLY A 742 -25.04 -16.52 -3.00
CA GLY A 742 -25.59 -17.75 -2.45
C GLY A 742 -25.53 -18.87 -3.49
N TYR A 743 -25.55 -20.12 -3.05
CA TYR A 743 -25.60 -21.26 -3.94
C TYR A 743 -26.43 -22.39 -3.39
N SER A 744 -27.03 -23.18 -4.29
CA SER A 744 -27.50 -24.52 -4.03
C SER A 744 -26.50 -25.53 -4.58
N TYR A 745 -26.54 -26.73 -4.06
CA TYR A 745 -25.61 -27.79 -4.37
C TYR A 745 -26.33 -29.10 -4.65
N ASP A 746 -26.10 -29.70 -5.82
CA ASP A 746 -26.57 -31.04 -6.15
C ASP A 746 -25.60 -32.08 -5.58
N THR A 747 -26.03 -32.84 -4.60
CA THR A 747 -25.22 -33.83 -3.90
C THR A 747 -24.88 -35.04 -4.76
N ASN A 748 -25.57 -35.30 -5.88
CA ASN A 748 -25.28 -36.41 -6.76
C ASN A 748 -24.19 -36.10 -7.79
N THR A 749 -24.13 -34.85 -8.23
CA THR A 749 -23.24 -34.44 -9.33
C THR A 749 -22.14 -33.49 -8.90
N GLY A 750 -22.27 -32.86 -7.73
CA GLY A 750 -21.37 -31.80 -7.28
C GLY A 750 -21.59 -30.44 -7.98
N VAL A 751 -22.68 -30.30 -8.74
CA VAL A 751 -23.02 -29.06 -9.45
C VAL A 751 -23.52 -28.00 -8.49
N ARG A 752 -23.03 -26.79 -8.66
CA ARG A 752 -23.46 -25.59 -7.89
C ARG A 752 -24.29 -24.69 -8.77
N THR A 753 -25.45 -24.25 -8.29
CA THR A 753 -26.19 -23.14 -8.89
C THR A 753 -26.04 -21.92 -8.03
N ILE A 754 -25.55 -20.81 -8.60
CA ILE A 754 -25.08 -19.61 -7.90
C ILE A 754 -25.99 -18.43 -8.26
N ARG A 755 -26.49 -17.70 -7.26
CA ARG A 755 -27.24 -16.43 -7.41
C ARG A 755 -26.67 -15.34 -6.50
N SER A 756 -26.93 -14.08 -6.85
CA SER A 756 -26.57 -12.92 -6.05
C SER A 756 -27.73 -12.44 -5.19
N TYR A 757 -27.43 -12.02 -3.95
CA TYR A 757 -28.40 -11.53 -2.96
C TYR A 757 -27.87 -10.32 -2.23
N ASN A 758 -28.75 -9.43 -1.79
CA ASN A 758 -28.38 -8.41 -0.80
C ASN A 758 -28.59 -8.94 0.61
N THR A 759 -27.60 -8.78 1.47
CA THR A 759 -27.66 -9.20 2.88
C THR A 759 -27.31 -8.05 3.81
N ASN A 760 -27.96 -8.01 4.97
CA ASN A 760 -27.73 -7.03 6.03
C ASN A 760 -27.22 -7.71 7.30
N GLY A 761 -26.56 -6.92 8.17
CA GLY A 761 -25.93 -7.40 9.39
C GLY A 761 -24.43 -7.67 9.22
N ASN A 762 -23.84 -7.20 8.13
CA ASN A 762 -22.43 -7.36 7.85
C ASN A 762 -21.63 -6.21 8.48
N TRP A 763 -20.68 -6.57 9.34
CA TRP A 763 -19.81 -5.60 10.00
C TRP A 763 -18.44 -6.19 10.33
N LYS A 764 -17.48 -5.30 10.49
CA LYS A 764 -16.12 -5.60 10.91
C LYS A 764 -15.66 -4.56 11.93
N ARG A 765 -15.10 -4.99 13.04
CA ARG A 765 -14.44 -4.12 14.01
C ARG A 765 -13.01 -4.55 14.22
N PHE A 766 -12.12 -3.60 14.44
CA PHE A 766 -10.72 -3.90 14.64
C PHE A 766 -10.01 -2.90 15.55
N ILE A 767 -8.93 -3.38 16.12
CA ILE A 767 -7.96 -2.60 16.89
C ILE A 767 -6.61 -2.85 16.24
N ASN A 768 -5.93 -1.80 15.77
CA ASN A 768 -4.56 -1.87 15.29
C ASN A 768 -3.69 -1.01 16.21
N ASN A 769 -2.62 -1.58 16.75
CA ASN A 769 -1.65 -0.85 17.56
C ASN A 769 -0.25 -1.02 16.97
N THR A 770 0.47 0.08 16.82
CA THR A 770 1.86 0.08 16.42
C THR A 770 2.68 0.78 17.47
N LEU A 771 3.64 0.05 18.06
CA LEU A 771 4.54 0.53 19.11
C LEU A 771 5.98 0.44 18.62
N SER A 772 6.75 1.50 18.81
CA SER A 772 8.19 1.50 18.62
C SER A 772 8.86 2.18 19.80
N TRP A 773 9.77 1.48 20.46
CA TRP A 773 10.43 1.98 21.65
C TRP A 773 11.92 1.61 21.66
N GLN A 774 12.74 2.63 21.83
CA GLN A 774 14.18 2.47 21.98
C GLN A 774 14.57 2.74 23.44
N PHE A 775 15.12 1.75 24.14
CA PHE A 775 15.41 1.79 25.56
C PHE A 775 16.81 1.27 25.90
N GLY A 776 17.13 1.31 27.21
CA GLY A 776 18.46 1.04 27.75
C GLY A 776 19.29 2.30 27.93
N SER A 777 20.29 2.28 28.79
CA SER A 777 21.15 3.44 29.16
C SER A 777 21.85 4.07 27.93
N LYS A 778 22.22 3.24 26.95
CA LYS A 778 22.79 3.65 25.65
C LYS A 778 21.79 3.52 24.49
N LYS A 779 20.48 3.36 24.76
CA LYS A 779 19.43 3.11 23.77
C LYS A 779 19.75 1.93 22.84
N GLN A 780 20.40 0.92 23.39
CA GLN A 780 20.89 -0.24 22.63
C GLN A 780 19.80 -1.26 22.28
N PHE A 781 18.64 -1.20 22.93
CA PHE A 781 17.50 -2.05 22.62
C PHE A 781 16.46 -1.28 21.82
N THR A 782 15.88 -1.92 20.80
CA THR A 782 14.76 -1.41 20.02
C THR A 782 13.66 -2.45 20.02
N LEU A 783 12.51 -2.13 20.61
CA LEU A 783 11.31 -2.95 20.57
C LEU A 783 10.38 -2.36 19.51
N SER A 784 9.87 -3.21 18.62
CA SER A 784 8.80 -2.88 17.66
C SER A 784 7.70 -3.93 17.80
N SER A 785 6.46 -3.49 17.92
CA SER A 785 5.27 -4.34 17.99
C SER A 785 4.21 -3.78 17.04
N ILE A 786 3.61 -4.66 16.24
CA ILE A 786 2.46 -4.38 15.40
C ILE A 786 1.40 -5.41 15.75
N SER A 787 0.38 -4.97 16.47
CA SER A 787 -0.71 -5.82 16.96
C SER A 787 -2.00 -5.49 16.21
N ARG A 788 -2.73 -6.50 15.78
CA ARG A 788 -4.05 -6.36 15.21
C ARG A 788 -5.01 -7.37 15.81
N ALA A 789 -6.14 -6.90 16.26
CA ALA A 789 -7.29 -7.72 16.61
C ALA A 789 -8.47 -7.31 15.74
N GLU A 790 -9.05 -8.25 15.03
CA GLU A 790 -10.19 -8.02 14.16
C GLU A 790 -11.29 -9.03 14.47
N GLN A 791 -12.53 -8.57 14.51
CA GLN A 791 -13.71 -9.41 14.50
C GLN A 791 -14.61 -9.01 13.34
N SER A 792 -15.01 -9.97 12.52
CA SER A 792 -15.99 -9.78 11.45
C SER A 792 -17.21 -10.64 11.67
N HIS A 793 -18.36 -10.11 11.24
CA HIS A 793 -19.64 -10.79 11.19
C HIS A 793 -20.17 -10.65 9.78
N MET A 794 -20.28 -11.77 9.07
CA MET A 794 -20.72 -11.82 7.69
C MET A 794 -21.95 -12.69 7.58
N SER A 795 -22.93 -12.22 6.81
CA SER A 795 -24.13 -12.98 6.46
C SER A 795 -23.95 -13.61 5.09
N ASP A 796 -24.46 -14.80 4.93
CA ASP A 796 -24.40 -15.58 3.70
C ASP A 796 -25.73 -16.29 3.43
N MET A 797 -25.95 -16.67 2.17
CA MET A 797 -27.18 -17.29 1.69
C MET A 797 -26.85 -18.67 1.11
N ILE A 798 -27.24 -19.72 1.81
CA ILE A 798 -26.97 -21.10 1.38
C ILE A 798 -28.27 -21.92 1.51
N GLY A 799 -28.54 -22.78 0.54
CA GLY A 799 -29.69 -23.65 0.57
C GLY A 799 -29.57 -24.88 -0.34
N ILE A 800 -30.42 -25.86 -0.16
CA ILE A 800 -30.63 -26.93 -1.12
C ILE A 800 -31.43 -26.40 -2.32
N ASP A 801 -32.28 -25.40 -2.07
CA ASP A 801 -33.09 -24.73 -3.07
C ASP A 801 -32.59 -23.30 -3.31
N VAL A 802 -32.30 -22.95 -4.55
CA VAL A 802 -31.81 -21.61 -4.96
C VAL A 802 -32.88 -20.55 -4.73
N GLU A 803 -34.17 -20.91 -4.81
CA GLU A 803 -35.28 -19.98 -4.67
C GLU A 803 -35.56 -19.62 -3.20
N LYS A 804 -35.16 -20.49 -2.26
CA LYS A 804 -35.36 -20.32 -0.81
C LYS A 804 -34.09 -20.56 0.00
N PRO A 805 -33.05 -19.76 -0.23
CA PRO A 805 -31.81 -19.95 0.51
C PRO A 805 -32.00 -19.57 1.98
N ALA A 806 -31.40 -20.35 2.88
CA ALA A 806 -31.35 -20.03 4.29
C ALA A 806 -30.22 -19.00 4.56
N LYS A 807 -30.53 -17.98 5.34
CA LYS A 807 -29.51 -17.03 5.80
C LYS A 807 -28.70 -17.66 6.94
N SER A 808 -27.38 -17.71 6.77
CA SER A 808 -26.45 -18.08 7.82
C SER A 808 -25.53 -16.92 8.16
N THR A 809 -24.86 -16.98 9.32
CA THR A 809 -23.87 -15.97 9.70
C THR A 809 -22.59 -16.63 10.14
N VAL A 810 -21.47 -16.00 9.78
CA VAL A 810 -20.13 -16.40 10.17
C VAL A 810 -19.48 -15.31 10.99
N LYS A 811 -18.92 -15.69 12.12
CA LYS A 811 -18.12 -14.83 12.98
C LYS A 811 -16.67 -15.27 12.89
N ASN A 812 -15.79 -14.35 12.47
CA ASN A 812 -14.36 -14.58 12.43
C ASN A 812 -13.66 -13.69 13.46
N TRP A 813 -12.74 -14.29 14.21
CA TRP A 813 -11.72 -13.59 14.95
C TRP A 813 -10.38 -13.77 14.27
N PHE A 814 -9.64 -12.69 14.16
CA PHE A 814 -8.31 -12.66 13.59
C PHE A 814 -7.40 -11.82 14.47
N LEU A 815 -6.38 -12.45 15.06
CA LEU A 815 -5.38 -11.77 15.87
C LEU A 815 -4.02 -11.93 15.21
N THR A 816 -3.30 -10.82 15.07
CA THR A 816 -1.90 -10.85 14.62
C THR A 816 -1.04 -10.03 15.56
N GLU A 817 0.15 -10.54 15.85
CA GLU A 817 1.20 -9.85 16.55
C GLU A 817 2.50 -10.03 15.79
N ASN A 818 3.18 -8.93 15.45
CA ASN A 818 4.54 -8.93 14.94
C ASN A 818 5.43 -8.22 15.95
N LEU A 819 6.26 -8.98 16.64
CA LEU A 819 7.14 -8.49 17.69
C LEU A 819 8.59 -8.64 17.25
N LYS A 820 9.36 -7.55 17.33
CA LYS A 820 10.80 -7.51 17.05
C LYS A 820 11.53 -6.84 18.19
N LEU A 821 12.59 -7.49 18.69
CA LEU A 821 13.49 -6.94 19.68
C LEU A 821 14.92 -6.97 19.11
N ASP A 822 15.44 -5.82 18.79
CA ASP A 822 16.81 -5.64 18.31
C ASP A 822 17.75 -5.21 19.43
N TRP A 823 18.86 -5.89 19.61
CA TRP A 823 19.95 -5.52 20.48
C TRP A 823 21.18 -5.10 19.66
N GLN A 824 21.57 -3.84 19.81
CA GLN A 824 22.75 -3.26 19.18
C GLN A 824 23.94 -3.30 20.15
N LEU A 825 24.95 -4.12 19.82
CA LEU A 825 26.20 -4.25 20.61
C LEU A 825 27.37 -3.70 19.78
N GLY A 826 27.64 -2.41 19.87
CA GLY A 826 28.65 -1.74 19.06
C GLY A 826 28.34 -1.85 17.56
N LYS A 827 29.20 -2.57 16.81
CA LYS A 827 29.00 -2.84 15.37
C LYS A 827 28.22 -4.15 15.09
N GLN A 828 27.81 -4.86 16.12
CA GLN A 828 27.08 -6.11 16.03
C GLN A 828 25.61 -5.88 16.30
N LYS A 829 24.75 -6.65 15.66
CA LYS A 829 23.31 -6.63 15.90
C LYS A 829 22.79 -8.06 16.08
N LEU A 830 22.00 -8.24 17.13
CA LEU A 830 21.17 -9.43 17.34
C LEU A 830 19.70 -9.00 17.36
N GLY A 831 18.85 -9.78 16.71
CA GLY A 831 17.41 -9.55 16.70
C GLY A 831 16.66 -10.83 17.08
N LEU A 832 15.63 -10.66 17.90
CA LEU A 832 14.59 -11.66 18.11
C LEU A 832 13.35 -11.20 17.38
N ARG A 833 12.65 -12.12 16.74
CA ARG A 833 11.37 -11.85 16.09
C ARG A 833 10.36 -12.94 16.41
N THR A 834 9.11 -12.54 16.49
CA THR A 834 7.98 -13.46 16.67
C THR A 834 6.80 -12.88 15.91
N ASP A 835 6.20 -13.70 15.05
CA ASP A 835 4.95 -13.39 14.35
C ASP A 835 3.92 -14.41 14.78
N VAL A 836 2.79 -13.95 15.30
CA VAL A 836 1.66 -14.80 15.69
C VAL A 836 0.48 -14.44 14.82
N ILE A 837 -0.16 -15.44 14.24
CA ILE A 837 -1.44 -15.31 13.55
C ILE A 837 -2.38 -16.34 14.14
N TRP A 838 -3.44 -15.89 14.81
CA TRP A 838 -4.49 -16.75 15.34
C TRP A 838 -5.81 -16.42 14.67
N ARG A 839 -6.55 -17.46 14.32
CA ARG A 839 -7.86 -17.38 13.67
C ARG A 839 -8.84 -18.28 14.37
N ASP A 840 -10.07 -17.82 14.58
CA ASP A 840 -11.20 -18.60 15.06
C ASP A 840 -12.43 -18.24 14.23
N THR A 841 -13.06 -19.24 13.62
CA THR A 841 -14.22 -19.09 12.75
C THR A 841 -15.36 -19.93 13.26
N ARG A 842 -16.52 -19.32 13.46
CA ARG A 842 -17.74 -19.97 13.93
C ARG A 842 -18.92 -19.55 13.08
N SER A 843 -19.87 -20.44 12.84
CA SER A 843 -21.11 -20.15 12.13
C SER A 843 -22.35 -20.47 12.98
N THR A 844 -23.48 -19.87 12.63
CA THR A 844 -24.79 -20.20 13.19
C THR A 844 -25.40 -21.46 12.60
N ARG A 845 -24.75 -22.05 11.59
CA ARG A 845 -25.18 -23.33 11.00
C ARG A 845 -24.87 -24.47 11.94
N GLU A 846 -25.80 -25.39 12.11
CA GLU A 846 -25.66 -26.55 12.99
C GLU A 846 -24.59 -27.53 12.52
N ASP A 847 -24.41 -27.67 11.20
CA ASP A 847 -23.44 -28.53 10.52
C ASP A 847 -22.06 -27.89 10.32
N PHE A 848 -21.86 -26.64 10.78
CA PHE A 848 -20.57 -25.97 10.68
C PHE A 848 -19.60 -26.43 11.78
N THR A 849 -18.52 -27.06 11.40
CA THR A 849 -17.42 -27.37 12.33
C THR A 849 -16.59 -26.10 12.61
N PRO A 850 -16.56 -25.63 13.88
CA PRO A 850 -15.72 -24.51 14.27
C PRO A 850 -14.26 -24.76 13.89
N PHE A 851 -13.60 -23.72 13.37
CA PHE A 851 -12.21 -23.81 12.95
C PHE A 851 -11.34 -22.86 13.75
N GLN A 852 -10.23 -23.39 14.26
CA GLN A 852 -9.23 -22.62 14.98
C GLN A 852 -7.84 -22.99 14.49
N ALA A 853 -7.07 -22.01 13.98
CA ALA A 853 -5.70 -22.23 13.54
C ALA A 853 -4.75 -21.18 14.12
N THR A 854 -3.54 -21.63 14.40
CA THR A 854 -2.44 -20.77 14.88
C THR A 854 -1.23 -20.95 13.99
N THR A 855 -0.70 -19.85 13.48
CA THR A 855 0.63 -19.78 12.89
C THR A 855 1.53 -19.02 13.84
N LEU A 856 2.62 -19.63 14.27
CA LEU A 856 3.63 -19.03 15.12
C LEU A 856 4.98 -19.10 14.43
N ASN A 857 5.51 -17.97 14.04
CA ASN A 857 6.85 -17.85 13.49
C ASN A 857 7.73 -17.18 14.55
N TYR A 858 8.87 -17.79 14.85
CA TYR A 858 9.81 -17.22 15.80
C TYR A 858 11.23 -17.48 15.33
N GLY A 859 12.12 -16.52 15.58
CA GLY A 859 13.46 -16.64 15.05
C GLY A 859 14.43 -15.63 15.57
N VAL A 860 15.68 -15.85 15.15
CA VAL A 860 16.81 -14.99 15.47
C VAL A 860 17.42 -14.44 14.21
N THR A 861 17.85 -13.17 14.26
CA THR A 861 18.57 -12.52 13.18
C THR A 861 19.89 -12.00 13.70
N GLY A 862 20.93 -12.02 12.91
CA GLY A 862 22.24 -11.52 13.30
C GLY A 862 22.94 -10.80 12.16
N VAL A 863 23.59 -9.66 12.48
CA VAL A 863 24.51 -8.97 11.58
C VAL A 863 25.79 -8.71 12.33
N PHE A 864 26.87 -9.34 11.85
CA PHE A 864 28.17 -9.32 12.52
C PHE A 864 29.23 -8.75 11.57
N LYS A 865 29.91 -7.71 11.99
CA LYS A 865 31.08 -7.18 11.32
C LYS A 865 32.35 -7.81 11.93
N LEU A 866 33.07 -8.54 11.12
CA LEU A 866 34.27 -9.26 11.48
C LEU A 866 35.53 -8.46 11.12
N PRO A 867 36.70 -8.80 11.69
CA PRO A 867 37.98 -8.25 11.24
C PRO A 867 38.21 -8.42 9.74
N ALA A 868 39.15 -7.66 9.18
CA ALA A 868 39.56 -7.68 7.76
C ALA A 868 38.39 -7.42 6.79
N ASN A 869 37.38 -6.60 7.16
CA ASN A 869 36.24 -6.23 6.35
C ASN A 869 35.32 -7.40 5.94
N PHE A 870 35.34 -8.49 6.71
CA PHE A 870 34.34 -9.52 6.56
C PHE A 870 33.04 -9.15 7.30
N GLY A 871 31.91 -9.66 6.81
CA GLY A 871 30.61 -9.53 7.42
C GLY A 871 29.80 -10.83 7.31
N ILE A 872 29.05 -11.14 8.36
CA ILE A 872 28.07 -12.24 8.36
C ILE A 872 26.69 -11.64 8.62
N SER A 873 25.72 -12.01 7.82
CA SER A 873 24.31 -11.77 8.06
C SER A 873 23.59 -13.11 8.05
N THR A 874 22.72 -13.33 9.04
CA THR A 874 22.00 -14.60 9.19
C THR A 874 20.61 -14.40 9.71
N ASP A 875 19.70 -15.29 9.30
CA ASP A 875 18.30 -15.33 9.66
C ASP A 875 17.92 -16.81 9.83
N LEU A 876 17.55 -17.18 11.03
CA LEU A 876 17.04 -18.52 11.36
C LEU A 876 15.64 -18.36 11.92
N THR A 877 14.64 -18.93 11.23
CA THR A 877 13.24 -18.80 11.61
C THR A 877 12.54 -20.14 11.59
N CYS A 878 11.83 -20.45 12.66
CA CYS A 878 10.92 -21.60 12.78
C CYS A 878 9.51 -21.12 12.43
N TYR A 879 8.89 -21.77 11.46
CA TYR A 879 7.52 -21.54 11.02
C TYR A 879 6.65 -22.68 11.50
N THR A 880 5.82 -22.46 12.51
CA THR A 880 5.00 -23.46 13.14
C THR A 880 3.53 -23.21 12.84
N ARG A 881 2.85 -24.21 12.30
CA ARG A 881 1.41 -24.17 11.98
C ARG A 881 0.70 -25.26 12.76
N ARG A 882 -0.46 -24.95 13.35
CA ARG A 882 -1.28 -25.86 14.12
C ARG A 882 -2.76 -25.56 13.93
N GLY A 883 -3.61 -26.60 14.11
CA GLY A 883 -5.05 -26.48 14.03
C GLY A 883 -5.64 -26.68 12.63
N TYR A 884 -4.83 -27.14 11.68
CA TYR A 884 -5.33 -27.55 10.37
C TYR A 884 -5.88 -28.98 10.44
N SER A 885 -6.96 -29.26 9.72
CA SER A 885 -7.62 -30.54 9.70
C SER A 885 -6.74 -31.64 9.10
N ASP A 886 -6.02 -31.34 8.02
CA ASP A 886 -5.00 -32.24 7.51
C ASP A 886 -3.69 -32.05 8.31
N ASN A 887 -3.22 -33.17 8.89
CA ASN A 887 -1.97 -33.20 9.63
C ASN A 887 -0.75 -32.83 8.79
N ALA A 888 -0.79 -32.98 7.47
CA ALA A 888 0.28 -32.58 6.56
C ALA A 888 0.56 -31.06 6.61
N PHE A 889 -0.42 -30.26 7.01
CA PHE A 889 -0.27 -28.79 7.14
C PHE A 889 0.07 -28.35 8.57
N ASN A 890 0.02 -29.25 9.56
CA ASN A 890 0.45 -28.97 10.94
C ASN A 890 1.97 -29.10 11.08
N THR A 891 2.72 -28.28 10.34
CA THR A 891 4.17 -28.38 10.18
C THR A 891 4.95 -27.50 11.15
N THR A 892 6.24 -27.81 11.30
CA THR A 892 7.26 -26.91 11.84
C THR A 892 8.42 -26.90 10.86
N ASP A 893 8.55 -25.80 10.10
CA ASP A 893 9.55 -25.64 9.07
C ASP A 893 10.66 -24.70 9.60
N VAL A 894 11.91 -25.14 9.57
CA VAL A 894 13.06 -24.36 10.02
C VAL A 894 13.79 -23.84 8.80
N VAL A 895 13.67 -22.53 8.54
CA VAL A 895 14.29 -21.86 7.40
C VAL A 895 15.53 -21.10 7.87
N TRP A 896 16.66 -21.45 7.30
CA TRP A 896 17.94 -20.78 7.60
C TRP A 896 18.52 -20.13 6.32
N ASN A 897 18.72 -18.81 6.39
CA ASN A 897 19.40 -18.01 5.38
C ASN A 897 20.67 -17.41 5.97
N ALA A 898 21.74 -17.40 5.20
CA ALA A 898 23.01 -16.82 5.63
C ALA A 898 23.76 -16.17 4.47
N ARG A 899 24.48 -15.09 4.77
CA ARG A 899 25.39 -14.39 3.86
C ARG A 899 26.74 -14.20 4.51
N LEU A 900 27.80 -14.58 3.82
CA LEU A 900 29.16 -14.14 4.09
C LEU A 900 29.54 -13.06 3.07
N SER A 901 30.03 -11.93 3.52
CA SER A 901 30.48 -10.83 2.66
C SER A 901 31.92 -10.44 2.95
N TYR A 902 32.64 -9.98 1.93
CA TYR A 902 33.96 -9.38 2.03
C TYR A 902 34.01 -8.07 1.25
N THR A 903 34.41 -6.99 1.90
CA THR A 903 34.46 -5.65 1.29
C THR A 903 35.89 -5.25 1.01
N ALA A 904 36.20 -4.95 -0.26
CA ALA A 904 37.51 -4.59 -0.74
C ALA A 904 37.57 -3.17 -1.32
N PHE A 905 38.77 -2.68 -1.57
CA PHE A 905 39.08 -1.43 -2.29
C PHE A 905 38.28 -0.21 -1.75
N LYS A 906 38.40 0.04 -0.45
CA LYS A 906 37.71 1.15 0.26
C LYS A 906 36.19 1.11 0.11
N GLY A 907 35.59 -0.08 -0.02
CA GLY A 907 34.13 -0.26 -0.10
C GLY A 907 33.57 -0.29 -1.51
N SER A 908 34.40 -0.15 -2.56
CA SER A 908 33.91 -0.16 -3.94
C SER A 908 33.52 -1.55 -4.43
N TRP A 909 34.10 -2.60 -3.89
CA TRP A 909 33.80 -3.99 -4.25
C TRP A 909 33.29 -4.77 -3.06
N VAL A 910 32.20 -5.50 -3.24
CA VAL A 910 31.62 -6.41 -2.23
C VAL A 910 31.48 -7.78 -2.87
N PHE A 911 32.16 -8.78 -2.30
CA PHE A 911 32.02 -10.18 -2.67
C PHE A 911 31.08 -10.84 -1.66
N MET A 912 30.11 -11.60 -2.14
CA MET A 912 29.06 -12.19 -1.29
C MET A 912 28.86 -13.66 -1.65
N LEU A 913 28.71 -14.48 -0.61
CA LEU A 913 28.29 -15.87 -0.71
C LEU A 913 27.01 -16.03 0.09
N ASP A 914 25.93 -16.35 -0.58
CA ASP A 914 24.61 -16.51 -0.03
C ASP A 914 24.21 -17.99 0.02
N GLY A 915 23.60 -18.41 1.14
CA GLY A 915 22.83 -19.65 1.28
C GLY A 915 21.38 -19.31 1.54
N PHE A 916 20.50 -19.77 0.66
CA PHE A 916 19.07 -19.61 0.79
C PHE A 916 18.40 -20.93 1.16
N ASP A 917 17.55 -20.91 2.18
CA ASP A 917 16.84 -22.08 2.72
C ASP A 917 17.76 -23.30 2.87
N ILE A 918 18.84 -23.11 3.65
CA ILE A 918 19.95 -24.10 3.77
C ILE A 918 19.40 -25.48 4.18
N PHE A 919 18.37 -25.52 5.03
CA PHE A 919 17.75 -26.75 5.46
C PHE A 919 16.71 -27.33 4.48
N ASN A 920 16.37 -26.61 3.41
CA ASN A 920 15.37 -27.00 2.39
C ASN A 920 13.99 -27.32 2.99
N GLN A 921 13.52 -26.46 3.87
CA GLN A 921 12.24 -26.64 4.58
C GLN A 921 11.23 -25.50 4.26
N LEU A 922 11.57 -24.58 3.37
CA LEU A 922 10.67 -23.51 2.99
C LEU A 922 9.42 -24.04 2.31
N SER A 923 8.25 -23.65 2.81
CA SER A 923 6.95 -23.98 2.23
C SER A 923 6.05 -22.75 2.15
N ASN A 924 5.08 -22.75 1.24
CA ASN A 924 4.06 -21.70 1.14
C ASN A 924 2.67 -22.33 1.21
N VAL A 925 2.03 -22.17 2.35
CA VAL A 925 0.66 -22.63 2.61
C VAL A 925 -0.19 -21.43 2.99
N THR A 926 -1.33 -21.27 2.33
CA THR A 926 -2.31 -20.24 2.67
C THR A 926 -3.63 -20.88 3.06
N TYR A 927 -4.35 -20.23 3.96
CA TYR A 927 -5.62 -20.71 4.45
C TYR A 927 -6.70 -19.63 4.32
N GLY A 928 -7.86 -20.02 3.82
CA GLY A 928 -9.05 -19.18 3.71
C GLY A 928 -10.27 -19.88 4.28
N VAL A 929 -11.13 -19.13 4.97
CA VAL A 929 -12.43 -19.63 5.46
C VAL A 929 -13.48 -18.55 5.27
N ASN A 930 -14.65 -18.96 4.81
CA ASN A 930 -15.88 -18.19 4.79
C ASN A 930 -17.07 -19.07 5.20
N ALA A 931 -18.29 -18.60 5.11
CA ALA A 931 -19.48 -19.37 5.46
C ALA A 931 -19.66 -20.64 4.62
N GLN A 932 -19.13 -20.64 3.41
CA GLN A 932 -19.41 -21.62 2.38
C GLN A 932 -18.34 -22.70 2.30
N ALA A 933 -17.09 -22.34 2.64
CA ALA A 933 -15.99 -23.25 2.47
C ALA A 933 -14.80 -22.92 3.36
N ARG A 934 -14.02 -23.94 3.63
CA ARG A 934 -12.67 -23.91 4.15
C ARG A 934 -11.71 -24.32 3.03
N THR A 935 -10.66 -23.55 2.79
CA THR A 935 -9.72 -23.80 1.70
C THR A 935 -8.29 -23.74 2.22
N VAL A 936 -7.50 -24.74 1.91
CA VAL A 936 -6.06 -24.78 2.12
C VAL A 936 -5.37 -24.83 0.77
N THR A 937 -4.42 -23.94 0.54
CA THR A 937 -3.69 -23.84 -0.74
C THR A 937 -2.20 -23.92 -0.48
N TYR A 938 -1.55 -24.87 -1.13
CA TYR A 938 -0.11 -24.99 -1.20
C TYR A 938 0.40 -24.51 -2.56
N THR A 939 1.39 -23.62 -2.56
CA THR A 939 2.05 -23.14 -3.80
C THR A 939 3.53 -23.48 -3.72
N ASN A 940 4.13 -23.94 -4.84
CA ASN A 940 5.58 -24.17 -4.88
C ASN A 940 6.35 -22.89 -4.59
N VAL A 941 7.50 -23.06 -3.99
CA VAL A 941 8.46 -21.98 -3.66
C VAL A 941 9.79 -22.25 -4.36
N LEU A 942 10.62 -21.23 -4.37
CA LEU A 942 11.99 -21.33 -4.88
C LEU A 942 12.76 -22.38 -4.07
N PRO A 943 13.37 -23.41 -4.72
CA PRO A 943 14.15 -24.42 -4.00
C PRO A 943 15.44 -23.84 -3.45
N ARG A 944 15.99 -24.43 -2.40
CA ARG A 944 17.29 -24.05 -1.81
C ARG A 944 18.39 -23.89 -2.86
N TYR A 945 19.23 -22.88 -2.67
CA TYR A 945 20.42 -22.66 -3.50
C TYR A 945 21.53 -21.96 -2.73
N ALA A 946 22.75 -22.06 -3.24
CA ALA A 946 23.88 -21.21 -2.85
C ALA A 946 24.29 -20.35 -4.06
N MET A 947 24.66 -19.08 -3.84
CA MET A 947 25.05 -18.14 -4.88
C MET A 947 26.26 -17.34 -4.46
N PHE A 948 27.23 -17.25 -5.35
CA PHE A 948 28.32 -16.29 -5.25
C PHE A 948 28.03 -15.10 -6.15
N HIS A 949 28.12 -13.88 -5.63
CA HIS A 949 27.92 -12.68 -6.41
C HIS A 949 28.86 -11.54 -5.98
N VAL A 950 29.09 -10.66 -6.90
CA VAL A 950 30.00 -9.52 -6.79
C VAL A 950 29.24 -8.25 -7.06
N GLN A 951 29.36 -7.28 -6.17
CA GLN A 951 28.79 -5.95 -6.33
C GLN A 951 29.93 -4.94 -6.48
N TYR A 952 29.81 -4.08 -7.51
CA TYR A 952 30.68 -2.94 -7.72
C TYR A 952 29.93 -1.64 -7.53
N LYS A 953 30.45 -0.78 -6.65
CA LYS A 953 29.88 0.53 -6.30
C LYS A 953 30.80 1.63 -6.80
N PHE A 954 30.23 2.55 -7.55
CA PHE A 954 30.96 3.62 -8.19
C PHE A 954 30.29 4.96 -7.99
N ASN A 955 31.05 5.98 -7.59
CA ASN A 955 30.56 7.33 -7.38
C ASN A 955 31.54 8.34 -8.00
N ILE A 956 31.03 9.17 -8.93
CA ILE A 956 31.79 10.28 -9.49
C ILE A 956 31.15 11.59 -9.02
N GLN A 957 31.88 12.36 -8.23
CA GLN A 957 31.51 13.73 -7.93
C GLN A 957 32.05 14.67 -9.03
N PRO A 958 31.29 15.71 -9.43
CA PRO A 958 31.85 16.76 -10.26
C PRO A 958 33.06 17.38 -9.55
N LYS A 959 34.16 17.58 -10.27
CA LYS A 959 35.30 18.35 -9.74
C LYS A 959 34.75 19.73 -9.31
N LYS A 960 35.00 20.14 -8.05
CA LYS A 960 34.77 21.51 -7.62
C LYS A 960 35.48 22.44 -8.61
N ARG A 961 34.73 23.21 -9.41
CA ARG A 961 35.28 24.35 -10.17
C ARG A 961 35.56 25.49 -9.23
#